data_42d2d4f47fcb5643affde7dd2b3804df
#
_entry.id   42d2d4f47fcb5643affde7dd2b3804df
#
_cell.length_a   1.000
_cell.length_b   1.000
_cell.length_c   1.000
_cell.angle_alpha   90.00
_cell.angle_beta   90.00
_cell.angle_gamma   90.00
#
_symmetry.space_group_name_H-M   'P 1'
#
loop_
_entity.id
_entity.type
_entity.pdbx_description
1 polymer ?
#
loop_
_entity_poly.entity_id
_entity_poly.type
_entity_poly.pdbx_seq_one_letter_code
_entity_poly.pdbx_strand_id
1 'polypeptide(L)'
;TRFTKMVDLTDGVSYMKAANEALRNDGLATKFTDSQIQNTILGKDQYLYPNVDWLNEIFNDWGHNRRVNVNVRGGSEKVSYYASVSYFNETGMTVTDKSINTFDSKMKYSRYNFTTNLSIDVTPTTKVEIGAQGYLGEGNYPAISSKDLYNAAMSISPVEYPKMFFINGEAYIPGRSTNNNFNNPYSQATRRGYDNLTKNQFYSNLRITQDLDMLTKGLKLTAMYAFDVYNEIHVHQDRAESTYYFLDTNVPYDLDGQPILQRIYTGTNVLSYKQETSGNKKTYLEASLNYDRAFGDHRVSGLFLFNQQQKLLYPKGTLEDAIPYRMMGIAGRATYSWKDRYFAEFNIGYNGAENFSPKNRYGTFPAYGVGWVISNEKFWEPLSKVVSFLKIRYTDGKVGNSDVSDRRFMYLNQMKENGDYGYKLGPNGTKYSGYETLNMAVDLIWEEARKQDLGIDLKLFNDDLSIIFDIFKERRENILLKRENSIPSFLGYNTSAPYGNIGIVENKGFDATVEYNKRFNKDWTLAIRGNITYNKDKWIEGELPEQRYDWMNQYGQNILGKKGYIAEGLFTQAEIDDMARWESLSQANKATTPKPFASQFGTVKAGDIKYKDLNNDGQIDAYDKTYICRGDVPTMVYGFGFTLGWKNLSLGMMFQGTHDAERIMSGSSIQPFNGGGGSGNLYSNIDDRWTEDNPNQNAFYPRLSYGAETSSNINNFQPSTWWVRDFSFLRLKTMQISYNLPKDWVNKVRLKNAAVYVMGTNLFTLSKFKLWDPELNTDNGASYPNTTSYSVGVNFTF
;
A
#
# COMPACT_ATOMS: atom_id res chain seq x y z
N THR A 1 -9.09 -13.13 -15.36
CA THR A 1 -8.39 -12.86 -14.10
C THR A 1 -8.91 -13.77 -13.00
N ARG A 2 -8.06 -14.18 -12.07
CA ARG A 2 -8.40 -14.87 -10.83
C ARG A 2 -7.53 -14.36 -9.70
N PHE A 3 -7.87 -14.63 -8.43
CA PHE A 3 -7.00 -14.25 -7.31
C PHE A 3 -5.67 -15.01 -7.34
N THR A 4 -4.59 -14.32 -6.95
CA THR A 4 -3.26 -14.97 -6.80
C THR A 4 -3.30 -15.97 -5.65
N LYS A 5 -3.81 -15.53 -4.51
CA LYS A 5 -4.05 -16.34 -3.32
C LYS A 5 -5.10 -15.70 -2.44
N MET A 6 -6.18 -16.40 -2.21
CA MET A 6 -7.19 -16.03 -1.22
C MET A 6 -6.81 -16.62 0.15
N VAL A 7 -7.26 -16.00 1.22
CA VAL A 7 -7.13 -16.60 2.55
C VAL A 7 -7.95 -17.89 2.60
N ASP A 8 -7.46 -18.87 3.34
CA ASP A 8 -8.11 -20.15 3.52
C ASP A 8 -8.62 -20.24 4.96
N LEU A 9 -9.96 -20.28 5.10
CA LEU A 9 -10.64 -20.29 6.38
C LEU A 9 -11.10 -21.69 6.73
N THR A 10 -11.25 -21.98 8.03
CA THR A 10 -11.66 -23.30 8.50
C THR A 10 -13.15 -23.56 8.23
N ASP A 11 -13.51 -24.84 8.13
CA ASP A 11 -14.91 -25.28 8.07
C ASP A 11 -15.60 -25.20 9.44
N GLY A 12 -16.93 -25.33 9.44
CA GLY A 12 -17.74 -25.23 10.65
C GLY A 12 -17.46 -26.32 11.67
N VAL A 13 -17.09 -27.52 11.25
CA VAL A 13 -16.79 -28.64 12.15
C VAL A 13 -15.50 -28.39 12.93
N SER A 14 -14.45 -28.02 12.22
CA SER A 14 -13.15 -27.64 12.80
C SER A 14 -13.29 -26.41 13.70
N TYR A 15 -14.09 -25.41 13.27
CA TYR A 15 -14.41 -24.25 14.09
C TYR A 15 -15.06 -24.65 15.43
N MET A 16 -16.12 -25.46 15.40
CA MET A 16 -16.84 -25.89 16.61
C MET A 16 -15.96 -26.68 17.58
N LYS A 17 -15.11 -27.57 17.05
CA LYS A 17 -14.15 -28.35 17.87
C LYS A 17 -13.11 -27.41 18.52
N ALA A 18 -12.54 -26.48 17.77
CA ALA A 18 -11.57 -25.51 18.30
C ALA A 18 -12.20 -24.57 19.34
N ALA A 19 -13.45 -24.12 19.12
CA ALA A 19 -14.18 -23.29 20.07
C ALA A 19 -14.47 -24.04 21.38
N ASN A 20 -14.91 -25.29 21.29
CA ASN A 20 -15.14 -26.13 22.47
C ASN A 20 -13.85 -26.44 23.24
N GLU A 21 -12.73 -26.60 22.54
CA GLU A 21 -11.43 -26.77 23.17
C GLU A 21 -11.00 -25.49 23.90
N ALA A 22 -11.10 -24.31 23.23
CA ALA A 22 -10.78 -23.03 23.85
C ALA A 22 -11.60 -22.78 25.13
N LEU A 23 -12.91 -23.13 25.11
CA LEU A 23 -13.77 -23.04 26.29
C LEU A 23 -13.33 -23.97 27.40
N ARG A 24 -13.02 -25.26 27.10
CA ARG A 24 -12.49 -26.19 28.07
C ARG A 24 -11.18 -25.73 28.69
N ASN A 25 -10.28 -25.19 27.87
CA ASN A 25 -9.01 -24.65 28.35
C ASN A 25 -9.19 -23.51 29.36
N ASP A 26 -10.30 -22.79 29.26
CA ASP A 26 -10.66 -21.70 30.18
C ASP A 26 -11.55 -22.17 31.35
N GLY A 27 -11.89 -23.49 31.42
CA GLY A 27 -12.75 -24.05 32.45
C GLY A 27 -14.24 -23.72 32.26
N LEU A 28 -14.64 -23.33 31.05
CA LEU A 28 -16.01 -22.97 30.69
C LEU A 28 -16.75 -24.13 30.05
N ALA A 29 -18.08 -24.09 30.10
CA ALA A 29 -18.92 -25.05 29.42
C ALA A 29 -18.78 -24.96 27.91
N THR A 30 -18.77 -26.09 27.22
CA THR A 30 -18.71 -26.10 25.75
C THR A 30 -19.94 -25.47 25.12
N LYS A 31 -19.77 -24.74 24.05
CA LYS A 31 -20.83 -24.05 23.31
C LYS A 31 -21.59 -24.97 22.36
N PHE A 32 -20.90 -25.93 21.75
CA PHE A 32 -21.43 -26.82 20.74
C PHE A 32 -21.52 -28.25 21.25
N THR A 33 -22.71 -28.85 21.11
CA THR A 33 -22.91 -30.26 21.52
C THR A 33 -22.39 -31.20 20.44
N ASP A 34 -22.07 -32.44 20.83
CA ASP A 34 -21.67 -33.50 19.88
C ASP A 34 -22.74 -33.75 18.82
N SER A 35 -24.02 -33.66 19.19
CA SER A 35 -25.13 -33.79 18.24
C SER A 35 -25.13 -32.67 17.18
N GLN A 36 -24.86 -31.41 17.58
CA GLN A 36 -24.73 -30.31 16.63
C GLN A 36 -23.56 -30.52 15.68
N ILE A 37 -22.39 -30.92 16.20
CA ILE A 37 -21.22 -31.23 15.39
C ILE A 37 -21.53 -32.35 14.39
N GLN A 38 -22.16 -33.43 14.84
CA GLN A 38 -22.53 -34.55 13.96
C GLN A 38 -23.57 -34.17 12.91
N ASN A 39 -24.58 -33.39 13.27
CA ASN A 39 -25.59 -32.91 12.31
C ASN A 39 -24.97 -31.99 11.24
N THR A 40 -23.98 -31.18 11.61
CA THR A 40 -23.21 -30.35 10.66
C THR A 40 -22.36 -31.23 9.74
N ILE A 41 -21.68 -32.29 10.27
CA ILE A 41 -20.91 -33.22 9.43
C ILE A 41 -21.82 -33.90 8.39
N LEU A 42 -23.03 -34.29 8.80
CA LEU A 42 -24.01 -34.97 7.93
C LEU A 42 -24.74 -34.01 6.97
N GLY A 43 -24.59 -32.71 7.14
CA GLY A 43 -25.33 -31.70 6.37
C GLY A 43 -26.85 -31.82 6.51
N LYS A 44 -27.31 -32.25 7.70
CA LYS A 44 -28.70 -32.67 7.93
C LYS A 44 -29.71 -31.58 7.68
N ASP A 45 -29.36 -30.34 8.02
CA ASP A 45 -30.22 -29.18 7.87
C ASP A 45 -29.34 -27.91 7.74
N GLN A 46 -29.33 -27.35 6.54
CA GLN A 46 -28.48 -26.19 6.25
C GLN A 46 -28.91 -24.91 6.99
N TYR A 47 -30.13 -24.83 7.49
CA TYR A 47 -30.62 -23.67 8.21
C TYR A 47 -30.33 -23.75 9.70
N LEU A 48 -30.46 -24.94 10.30
CA LEU A 48 -30.16 -25.15 11.71
C LEU A 48 -28.70 -25.46 12.00
N TYR A 49 -28.01 -26.14 11.06
CA TYR A 49 -26.62 -26.58 11.19
C TYR A 49 -25.80 -26.06 10.02
N PRO A 50 -25.73 -24.71 9.84
CA PRO A 50 -25.01 -24.11 8.73
C PRO A 50 -23.53 -24.44 8.78
N ASN A 51 -22.91 -24.58 7.59
CA ASN A 51 -21.49 -24.70 7.38
C ASN A 51 -21.13 -23.89 6.13
N VAL A 52 -20.97 -22.58 6.30
CA VAL A 52 -20.89 -21.64 5.19
C VAL A 52 -19.45 -21.23 4.96
N ASP A 53 -18.94 -21.49 3.77
CA ASP A 53 -17.70 -20.89 3.29
C ASP A 53 -17.98 -19.48 2.76
N TRP A 54 -17.86 -18.48 3.65
CA TRP A 54 -18.22 -17.11 3.35
C TRP A 54 -17.46 -16.50 2.20
N LEU A 55 -16.18 -16.86 2.02
CA LEU A 55 -15.37 -16.32 0.92
C LEU A 55 -15.83 -16.85 -0.43
N ASN A 56 -16.12 -18.13 -0.54
CA ASN A 56 -16.65 -18.72 -1.76
C ASN A 56 -18.08 -18.25 -2.08
N GLU A 57 -18.87 -17.87 -1.05
CA GLU A 57 -20.20 -17.33 -1.25
C GLU A 57 -20.22 -15.88 -1.77
N ILE A 58 -19.17 -15.09 -1.54
CA ILE A 58 -19.11 -13.67 -1.91
C ILE A 58 -18.21 -13.37 -3.09
N PHE A 59 -17.37 -14.31 -3.52
CA PHE A 59 -16.47 -14.12 -4.65
C PHE A 59 -16.61 -15.24 -5.69
N ASN A 60 -16.53 -14.84 -6.96
CA ASN A 60 -16.41 -15.75 -8.10
C ASN A 60 -14.93 -16.10 -8.33
N ASP A 61 -14.65 -17.26 -8.89
CA ASP A 61 -13.28 -17.69 -9.25
C ASP A 61 -12.66 -16.85 -10.35
N TRP A 62 -13.46 -16.31 -11.26
CA TRP A 62 -12.99 -15.65 -12.47
C TRP A 62 -13.67 -14.29 -12.71
N GLY A 63 -12.85 -13.28 -12.97
CA GLY A 63 -13.24 -12.01 -13.55
C GLY A 63 -12.79 -11.92 -15.02
N HIS A 64 -13.31 -10.93 -15.75
CA HIS A 64 -12.99 -10.70 -17.14
C HIS A 64 -12.49 -9.28 -17.37
N ASN A 65 -11.52 -9.12 -18.27
CA ASN A 65 -11.13 -7.82 -18.76
C ASN A 65 -11.03 -7.79 -20.29
N ARG A 66 -11.20 -6.59 -20.86
CA ARG A 66 -11.07 -6.33 -22.29
C ARG A 66 -10.33 -5.02 -22.48
N ARG A 67 -9.42 -5.00 -23.45
CA ARG A 67 -8.71 -3.78 -23.82
C ARG A 67 -8.66 -3.63 -25.32
N VAL A 68 -9.02 -2.45 -25.80
CA VAL A 68 -8.89 -2.06 -27.21
C VAL A 68 -8.12 -0.75 -27.26
N ASN A 69 -7.14 -0.66 -28.15
CA ASN A 69 -6.39 0.57 -28.38
C ASN A 69 -6.29 0.81 -29.87
N VAL A 70 -6.61 2.01 -30.28
CA VAL A 70 -6.44 2.48 -31.68
C VAL A 70 -5.59 3.75 -31.62
N ASN A 71 -4.55 3.79 -32.44
CA ASN A 71 -3.72 4.98 -32.54
C ASN A 71 -3.38 5.28 -33.99
N VAL A 72 -3.19 6.56 -34.27
CA VAL A 72 -2.76 7.08 -35.56
C VAL A 72 -1.59 8.03 -35.34
N ARG A 73 -0.57 7.91 -36.16
CA ARG A 73 0.56 8.82 -36.18
C ARG A 73 0.93 9.15 -37.63
N GLY A 74 1.31 10.40 -37.83
CA GLY A 74 1.71 10.87 -39.16
C GLY A 74 2.36 12.24 -39.06
N GLY A 75 2.73 12.76 -40.21
CA GLY A 75 3.29 14.09 -40.27
C GLY A 75 3.82 14.45 -41.67
N SER A 76 4.25 15.68 -41.78
CA SER A 76 5.00 16.25 -42.87
C SER A 76 6.31 16.85 -42.32
N GLU A 77 7.09 17.52 -43.15
CA GLU A 77 8.30 18.20 -42.72
C GLU A 77 8.09 19.25 -41.61
N LYS A 78 6.86 19.84 -41.53
CA LYS A 78 6.53 20.89 -40.57
C LYS A 78 5.57 20.48 -39.47
N VAL A 79 4.90 19.33 -39.62
CA VAL A 79 3.84 18.92 -38.66
C VAL A 79 4.02 17.46 -38.36
N SER A 80 4.05 17.11 -37.10
CA SER A 80 3.93 15.74 -36.64
C SER A 80 2.79 15.62 -35.65
N TYR A 81 2.03 14.52 -35.75
CA TYR A 81 0.91 14.27 -34.86
C TYR A 81 0.84 12.81 -34.41
N TYR A 82 0.34 12.63 -33.23
CA TYR A 82 -0.06 11.36 -32.66
C TYR A 82 -1.44 11.49 -32.00
N ALA A 83 -2.32 10.57 -32.28
CA ALA A 83 -3.60 10.48 -31.58
C ALA A 83 -3.90 9.02 -31.22
N SER A 84 -4.40 8.78 -30.03
CA SER A 84 -4.74 7.46 -29.52
C SER A 84 -6.03 7.50 -28.72
N VAL A 85 -6.87 6.49 -28.91
CA VAL A 85 -8.06 6.23 -28.09
C VAL A 85 -7.96 4.79 -27.61
N SER A 86 -8.19 4.57 -26.32
CA SER A 86 -8.26 3.24 -25.77
C SER A 86 -9.46 3.04 -24.86
N TYR A 87 -10.03 1.87 -24.91
CA TYR A 87 -11.10 1.39 -24.06
C TYR A 87 -10.58 0.22 -23.22
N PHE A 88 -10.81 0.29 -21.92
CA PHE A 88 -10.56 -0.79 -20.97
C PHE A 88 -11.86 -1.06 -20.20
N ASN A 89 -12.20 -2.33 -20.04
CA ASN A 89 -13.30 -2.75 -19.20
C ASN A 89 -12.88 -3.95 -18.37
N GLU A 90 -13.23 -3.94 -17.11
CA GLU A 90 -12.95 -5.02 -16.16
C GLU A 90 -14.20 -5.32 -15.34
N THR A 91 -14.45 -6.61 -15.09
CA THR A 91 -15.42 -7.07 -14.10
C THR A 91 -14.69 -7.70 -12.95
N GLY A 92 -14.99 -7.24 -11.72
CA GLY A 92 -14.44 -7.85 -10.49
C GLY A 92 -15.05 -9.21 -10.21
N MET A 93 -14.59 -9.80 -9.13
CA MET A 93 -14.97 -11.17 -8.73
C MET A 93 -16.05 -11.21 -7.63
N THR A 94 -16.64 -10.07 -7.25
CA THR A 94 -17.77 -10.07 -6.31
C THR A 94 -18.99 -10.74 -6.92
N VAL A 95 -19.67 -11.57 -6.12
CA VAL A 95 -20.94 -12.22 -6.50
C VAL A 95 -22.05 -11.17 -6.56
N THR A 96 -22.99 -11.35 -7.46
CA THR A 96 -24.24 -10.60 -7.54
C THR A 96 -25.40 -11.57 -7.70
N ASP A 97 -26.52 -11.27 -7.11
CA ASP A 97 -27.70 -12.11 -7.20
C ASP A 97 -28.88 -11.33 -7.79
N LYS A 98 -29.09 -11.53 -9.07
CA LYS A 98 -30.18 -10.88 -9.84
C LYS A 98 -31.56 -11.50 -9.60
N SER A 99 -31.62 -12.68 -9.01
CA SER A 99 -32.89 -13.35 -8.72
C SER A 99 -33.63 -12.69 -7.55
N ILE A 100 -32.87 -12.03 -6.67
CA ILE A 100 -33.40 -11.42 -5.44
C ILE A 100 -33.26 -9.89 -5.42
N ASN A 101 -32.67 -9.25 -6.44
CA ASN A 101 -32.43 -7.81 -6.50
C ASN A 101 -32.96 -7.17 -7.79
N THR A 102 -33.43 -5.92 -7.66
CA THR A 102 -33.82 -5.06 -8.78
C THR A 102 -32.67 -4.21 -9.32
N PHE A 103 -31.50 -4.23 -8.69
CA PHE A 103 -30.31 -3.47 -9.05
C PHE A 103 -29.11 -4.42 -9.26
N ASP A 104 -28.07 -3.91 -9.94
CA ASP A 104 -26.83 -4.65 -10.20
C ASP A 104 -25.71 -4.14 -9.27
N SER A 105 -25.31 -4.95 -8.28
CA SER A 105 -24.18 -4.67 -7.38
C SER A 105 -22.85 -5.18 -7.93
N LYS A 106 -22.80 -5.65 -9.19
CA LYS A 106 -21.60 -6.25 -9.77
C LYS A 106 -20.46 -5.23 -9.87
N MET A 107 -19.30 -5.59 -9.38
CA MET A 107 -18.09 -4.80 -9.56
C MET A 107 -17.72 -4.75 -11.05
N LYS A 108 -17.80 -3.54 -11.63
CA LYS A 108 -17.42 -3.24 -13.00
C LYS A 108 -16.66 -1.94 -13.05
N TYR A 109 -15.67 -1.86 -13.91
CA TYR A 109 -14.96 -0.62 -14.21
C TYR A 109 -14.72 -0.49 -15.71
N SER A 110 -15.09 0.65 -16.27
CA SER A 110 -14.81 1.01 -17.66
C SER A 110 -13.97 2.27 -17.71
N ARG A 111 -13.00 2.32 -18.61
CA ARG A 111 -12.15 3.49 -18.77
C ARG A 111 -11.89 3.76 -20.24
N TYR A 112 -12.17 5.00 -20.64
CA TYR A 112 -11.89 5.54 -21.96
C TYR A 112 -10.70 6.49 -21.82
N ASN A 113 -9.59 6.21 -22.49
CA ASN A 113 -8.44 7.10 -22.51
C ASN A 113 -8.32 7.72 -23.89
N PHE A 114 -7.89 8.96 -23.93
CA PHE A 114 -7.49 9.64 -25.15
C PHE A 114 -6.14 10.32 -24.94
N THR A 115 -5.34 10.38 -26.00
CA THR A 115 -4.06 11.08 -26.02
C THR A 115 -3.88 11.71 -27.39
N THR A 116 -3.51 12.98 -27.42
CA THR A 116 -3.20 13.70 -28.65
C THR A 116 -1.94 14.54 -28.40
N ASN A 117 -0.97 14.41 -29.30
CA ASN A 117 0.21 15.25 -29.34
C ASN A 117 0.35 15.82 -30.75
N LEU A 118 0.52 17.12 -30.85
CA LEU A 118 0.73 17.85 -32.09
C LEU A 118 2.00 18.69 -31.95
N SER A 119 2.90 18.58 -32.91
CA SER A 119 4.10 19.39 -33.00
C SER A 119 4.16 20.08 -34.36
N ILE A 120 4.31 21.41 -34.35
CA ILE A 120 4.27 22.24 -35.53
C ILE A 120 5.52 23.13 -35.57
N ASP A 121 6.29 23.01 -36.61
CA ASP A 121 7.36 24.00 -36.95
C ASP A 121 6.72 25.17 -37.69
N VAL A 122 6.27 26.18 -36.90
CA VAL A 122 5.55 27.36 -37.41
C VAL A 122 6.49 28.21 -38.31
N THR A 123 7.72 28.33 -37.86
CA THR A 123 8.84 28.94 -38.65
C THR A 123 10.08 28.01 -38.53
N PRO A 124 11.13 28.22 -39.29
CA PRO A 124 12.40 27.46 -39.11
C PRO A 124 12.99 27.56 -37.70
N THR A 125 12.61 28.57 -36.93
CA THR A 125 13.13 28.88 -35.59
C THR A 125 12.08 28.78 -34.48
N THR A 126 10.79 28.58 -34.83
CA THR A 126 9.70 28.53 -33.85
C THR A 126 8.96 27.22 -33.94
N LYS A 127 8.96 26.46 -32.85
CA LYS A 127 8.24 25.21 -32.69
C LYS A 127 7.12 25.37 -31.66
N VAL A 128 5.92 24.87 -31.99
CA VAL A 128 4.76 24.81 -31.09
C VAL A 128 4.37 23.37 -30.87
N GLU A 129 4.24 22.96 -29.62
CA GLU A 129 3.82 21.63 -29.23
C GLU A 129 2.56 21.72 -28.37
N ILE A 130 1.54 20.96 -28.74
CA ILE A 130 0.26 20.89 -28.04
C ILE A 130 0.06 19.44 -27.62
N GLY A 131 -0.11 19.23 -26.33
CA GLY A 131 -0.44 17.93 -25.76
C GLY A 131 -1.79 17.99 -25.07
N ALA A 132 -2.63 16.99 -25.30
CA ALA A 132 -3.86 16.78 -24.57
C ALA A 132 -4.03 15.29 -24.31
N GLN A 133 -4.26 14.94 -23.06
CA GLN A 133 -4.52 13.55 -22.67
C GLN A 133 -5.48 13.49 -21.48
N GLY A 134 -6.20 12.40 -21.38
CA GLY A 134 -7.10 12.24 -20.28
C GLY A 134 -7.82 10.91 -20.29
N TYR A 135 -8.69 10.76 -19.32
CA TYR A 135 -9.58 9.61 -19.27
C TYR A 135 -10.93 9.96 -18.66
N LEU A 136 -11.93 9.18 -19.06
CA LEU A 136 -13.23 9.05 -18.44
C LEU A 136 -13.30 7.63 -17.85
N GLY A 137 -13.51 7.52 -16.55
CA GLY A 137 -13.64 6.27 -15.82
C GLY A 137 -15.02 6.16 -15.19
N GLU A 138 -15.68 5.03 -15.39
CA GLU A 138 -16.99 4.71 -14.82
C GLU A 138 -16.89 3.39 -14.07
N GLY A 139 -17.23 3.42 -12.78
CA GLY A 139 -17.24 2.26 -11.89
C GLY A 139 -18.64 2.00 -11.34
N ASN A 140 -18.96 0.73 -11.15
CA ASN A 140 -20.09 0.26 -10.36
C ASN A 140 -19.57 -0.78 -9.38
N TYR A 141 -19.87 -0.62 -8.10
CA TYR A 141 -19.37 -1.45 -7.01
C TYR A 141 -20.51 -1.83 -6.07
N PRO A 142 -20.39 -2.90 -5.26
CA PRO A 142 -21.29 -3.10 -4.11
C PRO A 142 -21.20 -1.91 -3.16
N ALA A 143 -22.29 -1.58 -2.46
CA ALA A 143 -22.32 -0.51 -1.46
C ALA A 143 -21.56 -0.88 -0.17
N ILE A 144 -20.47 -1.60 -0.31
CA ILE A 144 -19.52 -1.99 0.74
C ILE A 144 -18.13 -2.06 0.11
N SER A 145 -17.14 -1.55 0.82
CA SER A 145 -15.76 -1.65 0.35
C SER A 145 -15.28 -3.11 0.32
N SER A 146 -14.40 -3.45 -0.61
CA SER A 146 -13.82 -4.81 -0.68
C SER A 146 -13.14 -5.21 0.63
N LYS A 147 -12.49 -4.27 1.32
CA LYS A 147 -11.87 -4.50 2.63
C LYS A 147 -12.91 -4.86 3.69
N ASP A 148 -14.02 -4.11 3.75
CA ASP A 148 -15.06 -4.35 4.74
C ASP A 148 -15.82 -5.64 4.45
N LEU A 149 -15.98 -6.00 3.18
CA LEU A 149 -16.57 -7.27 2.78
C LEU A 149 -15.70 -8.47 3.21
N TYR A 150 -14.37 -8.37 3.04
CA TYR A 150 -13.42 -9.36 3.57
C TYR A 150 -13.47 -9.44 5.09
N ASN A 151 -13.46 -8.28 5.76
CA ASN A 151 -13.58 -8.23 7.22
C ASN A 151 -14.88 -8.90 7.69
N ALA A 152 -16.00 -8.67 7.01
CA ALA A 152 -17.27 -9.31 7.32
C ALA A 152 -17.17 -10.84 7.23
N ALA A 153 -16.59 -11.36 6.12
CA ALA A 153 -16.40 -12.81 5.94
C ALA A 153 -15.48 -13.44 6.99
N MET A 154 -14.41 -12.70 7.39
CA MET A 154 -13.45 -13.19 8.39
C MET A 154 -13.92 -12.99 9.83
N SER A 155 -14.90 -12.12 10.07
CA SER A 155 -15.42 -11.84 11.42
C SER A 155 -16.58 -12.74 11.83
N ILE A 156 -17.13 -13.52 10.90
CA ILE A 156 -18.27 -14.40 11.15
C ILE A 156 -17.84 -15.87 11.08
N SER A 157 -18.25 -16.64 12.08
CA SER A 157 -18.02 -18.08 12.07
C SER A 157 -18.82 -18.76 10.95
N PRO A 158 -18.35 -19.89 10.42
CA PRO A 158 -19.06 -20.64 9.38
C PRO A 158 -20.37 -21.26 9.86
N VAL A 159 -20.62 -21.27 11.18
CA VAL A 159 -21.78 -21.88 11.81
C VAL A 159 -22.76 -20.89 12.46
N GLU A 160 -22.54 -19.58 12.23
CA GLU A 160 -23.37 -18.56 12.90
C GLU A 160 -24.81 -18.52 12.39
N TYR A 161 -24.99 -18.57 11.07
CA TYR A 161 -26.28 -18.62 10.38
C TYR A 161 -26.09 -19.05 8.92
N PRO A 162 -27.20 -19.50 8.26
CA PRO A 162 -27.15 -19.87 6.85
C PRO A 162 -26.90 -18.66 5.95
N LYS A 163 -26.54 -18.91 4.71
CA LYS A 163 -26.38 -17.87 3.69
C LYS A 163 -27.63 -16.99 3.54
N MET A 164 -28.79 -17.61 3.37
CA MET A 164 -30.12 -17.01 3.25
C MET A 164 -31.17 -18.00 3.70
N PHE A 165 -32.31 -17.53 4.22
CA PHE A 165 -33.52 -18.34 4.31
C PHE A 165 -34.38 -18.13 3.06
N PHE A 166 -35.03 -19.18 2.62
CA PHE A 166 -36.02 -19.11 1.53
C PHE A 166 -37.34 -19.71 2.03
N ILE A 167 -38.41 -18.90 1.99
CA ILE A 167 -39.74 -19.27 2.39
C ILE A 167 -40.68 -18.93 1.23
N ASN A 168 -41.36 -19.92 0.66
CA ASN A 168 -42.27 -19.75 -0.48
C ASN A 168 -41.64 -18.97 -1.67
N GLY A 169 -40.32 -19.13 -1.87
CA GLY A 169 -39.57 -18.45 -2.93
C GLY A 169 -39.11 -17.03 -2.60
N GLU A 170 -39.47 -16.50 -1.43
CA GLU A 170 -38.97 -15.24 -0.93
C GLU A 170 -37.68 -15.42 -0.09
N ALA A 171 -36.72 -14.49 -0.27
CA ALA A 171 -35.43 -14.51 0.41
C ALA A 171 -35.44 -13.64 1.67
N TYR A 172 -35.07 -14.22 2.80
CA TYR A 172 -34.97 -13.54 4.10
C TYR A 172 -33.51 -13.56 4.60
N ILE A 173 -33.02 -12.41 5.06
CA ILE A 173 -31.64 -12.26 5.50
C ILE A 173 -31.48 -12.79 6.92
N PRO A 174 -30.60 -13.78 7.15
CA PRO A 174 -30.28 -14.24 8.49
C PRO A 174 -29.54 -13.16 9.31
N GLY A 175 -29.91 -13.01 10.59
CA GLY A 175 -29.24 -12.13 11.54
C GLY A 175 -29.70 -12.35 12.97
N ARG A 176 -28.79 -12.20 13.94
CA ARG A 176 -29.04 -12.37 15.36
C ARG A 176 -28.93 -11.09 16.18
N SER A 177 -28.41 -10.02 15.58
CA SER A 177 -28.24 -8.74 16.28
C SER A 177 -29.43 -7.83 16.10
N THR A 178 -29.92 -7.26 17.18
CA THR A 178 -30.98 -6.24 17.20
C THR A 178 -30.45 -4.85 16.80
N ASN A 179 -29.16 -4.64 16.87
CA ASN A 179 -28.52 -3.44 16.36
C ASN A 179 -28.34 -3.57 14.85
N ASN A 180 -28.20 -2.45 14.14
CA ASN A 180 -27.99 -2.38 12.70
C ASN A 180 -26.63 -3.00 12.25
N ASN A 181 -26.17 -4.05 12.91
CA ASN A 181 -25.03 -4.83 12.51
C ASN A 181 -25.47 -5.89 11.50
N PHE A 182 -25.56 -5.43 10.28
CA PHE A 182 -25.83 -6.22 9.12
C PHE A 182 -24.57 -7.02 8.76
N ASN A 183 -24.40 -8.19 9.40
CA ASN A 183 -23.13 -8.94 9.38
C ASN A 183 -23.09 -10.09 8.38
N ASN A 184 -24.21 -10.39 7.68
CA ASN A 184 -24.20 -11.46 6.68
C ASN A 184 -23.40 -11.04 5.45
N PRO A 185 -22.22 -11.65 5.17
CA PRO A 185 -21.35 -11.21 4.08
C PRO A 185 -22.00 -11.30 2.70
N TYR A 186 -22.78 -12.36 2.46
CA TYR A 186 -23.48 -12.55 1.21
C TYR A 186 -24.51 -11.44 0.95
N SER A 187 -25.28 -11.10 1.97
CA SER A 187 -26.26 -10.01 1.88
C SER A 187 -25.58 -8.65 1.72
N GLN A 188 -24.45 -8.44 2.38
CA GLN A 188 -23.67 -7.22 2.19
C GLN A 188 -23.15 -7.08 0.75
N ALA A 189 -22.67 -8.17 0.15
CA ALA A 189 -22.20 -8.17 -1.23
C ALA A 189 -23.34 -7.97 -2.24
N THR A 190 -24.52 -8.52 -1.98
CA THR A 190 -25.57 -8.66 -3.00
C THR A 190 -26.77 -7.77 -2.77
N ARG A 191 -27.18 -7.46 -1.52
CA ARG A 191 -28.46 -6.79 -1.19
C ARG A 191 -28.31 -5.41 -0.56
N ARG A 192 -27.16 -5.05 -0.07
CA ARG A 192 -26.94 -3.76 0.60
C ARG A 192 -27.17 -2.56 -0.33
N GLY A 193 -26.84 -2.69 -1.61
CA GLY A 193 -26.96 -1.61 -2.60
C GLY A 193 -25.76 -1.56 -3.54
N TYR A 194 -25.52 -0.39 -4.11
CA TYR A 194 -24.43 -0.19 -5.05
C TYR A 194 -23.88 1.23 -5.00
N ASP A 195 -22.61 1.36 -5.42
CA ASP A 195 -21.88 2.62 -5.55
C ASP A 195 -21.52 2.87 -6.99
N ASN A 196 -21.91 4.02 -7.52
CA ASN A 196 -21.46 4.48 -8.82
C ASN A 196 -20.34 5.52 -8.67
N LEU A 197 -19.25 5.29 -9.37
CA LEU A 197 -18.07 6.12 -9.37
C LEU A 197 -17.77 6.64 -10.77
N THR A 198 -17.73 7.97 -10.94
CA THR A 198 -17.27 8.61 -12.17
C THR A 198 -16.00 9.39 -11.90
N LYS A 199 -14.93 9.09 -12.64
CA LYS A 199 -13.62 9.77 -12.53
C LYS A 199 -13.21 10.33 -13.87
N ASN A 200 -12.91 11.61 -13.90
CA ASN A 200 -12.44 12.31 -15.09
C ASN A 200 -11.11 12.98 -14.80
N GLN A 201 -10.13 12.75 -15.66
CA GLN A 201 -8.85 13.41 -15.61
C GLN A 201 -8.52 13.97 -16.98
N PHE A 202 -8.16 15.24 -17.03
CA PHE A 202 -7.70 15.92 -18.22
C PHE A 202 -6.38 16.64 -17.95
N TYR A 203 -5.40 16.40 -18.79
CA TYR A 203 -4.11 17.07 -18.81
C TYR A 203 -3.92 17.76 -20.16
N SER A 204 -3.49 19.00 -20.14
CA SER A 204 -3.13 19.71 -21.38
C SER A 204 -1.87 20.53 -21.20
N ASN A 205 -1.10 20.66 -22.24
CA ASN A 205 0.04 21.57 -22.27
C ASN A 205 0.17 22.22 -23.66
N LEU A 206 0.64 23.44 -23.60
CA LEU A 206 1.10 24.21 -24.76
C LEU A 206 2.55 24.62 -24.50
N ARG A 207 3.45 24.17 -25.37
CA ARG A 207 4.87 24.53 -25.31
C ARG A 207 5.25 25.25 -26.57
N ILE A 208 5.96 26.36 -26.42
CA ILE A 208 6.53 27.14 -27.52
C ILE A 208 8.04 27.16 -27.31
N THR A 209 8.77 26.73 -28.29
CA THR A 209 10.24 26.81 -28.33
C THR A 209 10.67 27.72 -29.45
N GLN A 210 11.45 28.75 -29.11
CA GLN A 210 12.02 29.71 -30.03
C GLN A 210 13.55 29.52 -30.06
N ASP A 211 14.09 29.21 -31.21
CA ASP A 211 15.53 29.21 -31.44
C ASP A 211 16.02 30.67 -31.55
N LEU A 212 17.02 31.01 -30.76
CA LEU A 212 17.61 32.33 -30.66
C LEU A 212 19.06 32.36 -31.19
N ASP A 213 19.40 31.47 -32.11
CA ASP A 213 20.73 31.43 -32.74
C ASP A 213 21.14 32.76 -33.37
N MET A 214 20.18 33.61 -33.71
CA MET A 214 20.45 34.95 -34.18
C MET A 214 21.11 35.87 -33.12
N LEU A 215 20.89 35.60 -31.84
CA LEU A 215 21.55 36.29 -30.73
C LEU A 215 22.90 35.63 -30.41
N THR A 216 22.87 34.30 -30.21
CA THR A 216 24.03 33.47 -29.98
C THR A 216 23.71 32.03 -30.30
N LYS A 217 24.61 31.36 -31.06
CA LYS A 217 24.42 29.97 -31.44
C LYS A 217 24.23 29.06 -30.23
N GLY A 218 23.18 28.22 -30.28
CA GLY A 218 22.83 27.26 -29.24
C GLY A 218 21.93 27.81 -28.14
N LEU A 219 21.42 29.05 -28.25
CA LEU A 219 20.47 29.61 -27.31
C LEU A 219 19.04 29.34 -27.75
N LYS A 220 18.20 28.87 -26.81
CA LYS A 220 16.78 28.58 -27.02
C LYS A 220 15.94 29.10 -25.86
N LEU A 221 14.83 29.73 -26.20
CA LEU A 221 13.79 30.12 -25.24
C LEU A 221 12.66 29.11 -25.35
N THR A 222 12.24 28.54 -24.21
CA THR A 222 11.07 27.68 -24.14
C THR A 222 10.08 28.26 -23.13
N ALA A 223 8.80 28.32 -23.50
CA ALA A 223 7.71 28.65 -22.61
C ALA A 223 6.68 27.55 -22.65
N MET A 224 6.14 27.16 -21.48
CA MET A 224 5.11 26.14 -21.38
C MET A 224 4.03 26.55 -20.40
N TYR A 225 2.79 26.31 -20.81
CA TYR A 225 1.62 26.41 -19.94
C TYR A 225 0.90 25.08 -19.93
N ALA A 226 0.62 24.56 -18.73
CA ALA A 226 -0.13 23.33 -18.54
C ALA A 226 -1.35 23.58 -17.66
N PHE A 227 -2.41 22.85 -17.96
CA PHE A 227 -3.69 22.92 -17.28
C PHE A 227 -4.22 21.51 -17.06
N ASP A 228 -4.43 21.15 -15.79
CA ASP A 228 -4.90 19.83 -15.38
C ASP A 228 -6.19 19.97 -14.59
N VAL A 229 -7.14 19.08 -14.84
CA VAL A 229 -8.40 18.98 -14.10
C VAL A 229 -8.64 17.52 -13.73
N TYR A 230 -8.95 17.29 -12.47
CA TYR A 230 -9.47 16.04 -11.96
C TYR A 230 -10.85 16.26 -11.35
N ASN A 231 -11.77 15.35 -11.63
CA ASN A 231 -13.11 15.38 -11.08
C ASN A 231 -13.56 13.96 -10.74
N GLU A 232 -14.13 13.79 -9.56
CA GLU A 232 -14.66 12.53 -9.07
C GLU A 232 -16.05 12.76 -8.49
N ILE A 233 -16.98 11.93 -8.92
CA ILE A 233 -18.36 11.91 -8.43
C ILE A 233 -18.62 10.51 -7.93
N HIS A 234 -19.01 10.40 -6.68
CA HIS A 234 -19.35 9.15 -6.03
C HIS A 234 -20.81 9.19 -5.58
N VAL A 235 -21.60 8.27 -6.06
CA VAL A 235 -23.04 8.16 -5.73
C VAL A 235 -23.23 6.87 -4.97
N HIS A 236 -23.52 7.00 -3.69
CA HIS A 236 -23.82 5.88 -2.79
C HIS A 236 -25.32 5.66 -2.74
N GLN A 237 -25.74 4.42 -2.94
CA GLN A 237 -27.12 3.98 -2.80
C GLN A 237 -27.12 2.70 -1.99
N ASP A 238 -27.41 2.82 -0.68
CA ASP A 238 -27.36 1.70 0.26
C ASP A 238 -28.63 1.62 1.10
N ARG A 239 -28.85 0.45 1.67
CA ARG A 239 -29.94 0.17 2.59
C ARG A 239 -29.51 -0.86 3.62
N ALA A 240 -30.20 -0.90 4.75
CA ALA A 240 -30.16 -1.98 5.73
C ALA A 240 -31.53 -2.65 5.75
N GLU A 241 -31.62 -3.85 5.21
CA GLU A 241 -32.86 -4.62 5.20
C GLU A 241 -33.13 -5.29 6.56
N SER A 242 -34.38 -5.69 6.79
CA SER A 242 -34.74 -6.46 7.97
C SER A 242 -34.03 -7.80 8.01
N THR A 243 -33.60 -8.22 9.22
CA THR A 243 -32.99 -9.53 9.44
C THR A 243 -33.89 -10.43 10.26
N TYR A 244 -33.72 -11.73 10.05
CA TYR A 244 -34.61 -12.75 10.60
C TYR A 244 -33.80 -13.91 11.20
N TYR A 245 -34.34 -14.55 12.22
CA TYR A 245 -33.82 -15.79 12.77
C TYR A 245 -34.95 -16.67 13.26
N PHE A 246 -34.66 -17.95 13.57
CA PHE A 246 -35.70 -18.85 14.11
C PHE A 246 -36.36 -18.26 15.33
N LEU A 247 -37.68 -18.39 15.40
CA LEU A 247 -38.45 -18.04 16.58
C LEU A 247 -38.11 -18.97 17.75
N ASP A 248 -38.07 -20.29 17.48
CA ASP A 248 -37.61 -21.33 18.40
C ASP A 248 -36.82 -22.39 17.61
N THR A 249 -35.58 -22.64 18.01
CA THR A 249 -34.75 -23.67 17.39
C THR A 249 -35.13 -25.09 17.77
N ASN A 250 -36.00 -25.30 18.79
CA ASN A 250 -36.55 -26.58 19.13
C ASN A 250 -37.76 -26.93 18.26
N VAL A 251 -38.49 -25.93 17.74
CA VAL A 251 -39.62 -26.07 16.82
C VAL A 251 -39.37 -25.18 15.62
N PRO A 252 -38.37 -25.53 14.80
CA PRO A 252 -37.87 -24.63 13.75
C PRO A 252 -38.75 -24.53 12.52
N TYR A 253 -39.65 -25.51 12.29
CA TYR A 253 -40.47 -25.61 11.09
C TYR A 253 -41.96 -25.76 11.42
N ASP A 254 -42.79 -25.20 10.52
CA ASP A 254 -44.22 -25.43 10.52
C ASP A 254 -44.61 -26.82 9.98
N LEU A 255 -45.92 -27.05 9.86
CA LEU A 255 -46.46 -28.33 9.35
C LEU A 255 -46.14 -28.55 7.86
N ASP A 256 -45.85 -27.48 7.13
CA ASP A 256 -45.51 -27.54 5.70
C ASP A 256 -43.98 -27.60 5.47
N GLY A 257 -43.21 -27.71 6.57
CA GLY A 257 -41.75 -27.78 6.53
C GLY A 257 -41.07 -26.43 6.25
N GLN A 258 -41.78 -25.28 6.41
CA GLN A 258 -41.17 -23.98 6.22
C GLN A 258 -40.59 -23.46 7.54
N PRO A 259 -39.43 -22.75 7.51
CA PRO A 259 -38.80 -22.15 8.68
C PRO A 259 -39.73 -21.15 9.38
N ILE A 260 -39.92 -21.30 10.68
CA ILE A 260 -40.63 -20.33 11.50
C ILE A 260 -39.68 -19.26 11.97
N LEU A 261 -39.72 -18.11 11.29
CA LEU A 261 -38.79 -17.02 11.56
C LEU A 261 -39.45 -15.87 12.33
N GLN A 262 -38.66 -15.26 13.21
CA GLN A 262 -38.95 -13.96 13.79
C GLN A 262 -38.04 -12.88 13.22
N ARG A 263 -38.56 -11.66 13.10
CA ARG A 263 -37.77 -10.53 12.70
C ARG A 263 -36.92 -10.03 13.88
N ILE A 264 -35.61 -10.03 13.72
CA ILE A 264 -34.66 -9.61 14.75
C ILE A 264 -34.37 -8.12 14.64
N TYR A 265 -34.14 -7.63 13.40
CA TYR A 265 -33.91 -6.22 13.12
C TYR A 265 -34.95 -5.73 12.12
N THR A 266 -35.49 -4.53 12.36
CA THR A 266 -36.39 -3.85 11.43
C THR A 266 -35.63 -2.85 10.61
N GLY A 267 -35.46 -3.14 9.33
CA GLY A 267 -34.80 -2.30 8.35
C GLY A 267 -35.73 -1.72 7.30
N THR A 268 -35.15 -1.24 6.21
CA THR A 268 -35.87 -0.66 5.09
C THR A 268 -35.45 -1.30 3.77
N ASN A 269 -36.41 -1.44 2.84
CA ASN A 269 -36.13 -1.90 1.48
C ASN A 269 -35.83 -0.74 0.52
N VAL A 270 -35.94 0.51 0.99
CA VAL A 270 -35.67 1.71 0.19
C VAL A 270 -34.18 2.02 0.24
N LEU A 271 -33.57 2.20 -0.93
CA LEU A 271 -32.20 2.66 -1.02
C LEU A 271 -32.07 4.11 -0.59
N SER A 272 -31.08 4.42 0.21
CA SER A 272 -30.65 5.79 0.49
C SER A 272 -30.01 6.42 -0.74
N TYR A 273 -29.82 7.71 -0.73
CA TYR A 273 -29.05 8.41 -1.77
C TYR A 273 -28.10 9.40 -1.11
N LYS A 274 -26.82 9.26 -1.40
CA LYS A 274 -25.79 10.22 -1.01
C LYS A 274 -24.85 10.44 -2.17
N GLN A 275 -24.59 11.71 -2.51
CA GLN A 275 -23.60 12.06 -3.53
C GLN A 275 -22.43 12.80 -2.88
N GLU A 276 -21.25 12.36 -3.20
CA GLU A 276 -19.98 13.00 -2.85
C GLU A 276 -19.26 13.44 -4.13
N THR A 277 -18.69 14.62 -4.10
CA THR A 277 -17.90 15.14 -5.23
C THR A 277 -16.55 15.61 -4.71
N SER A 278 -15.50 15.27 -5.44
CA SER A 278 -14.16 15.77 -5.18
C SER A 278 -13.45 16.08 -6.48
N GLY A 279 -12.43 16.91 -6.40
CA GLY A 279 -11.65 17.23 -7.59
C GLY A 279 -10.57 18.26 -7.31
N ASN A 280 -9.80 18.53 -8.34
CA ASN A 280 -8.83 19.62 -8.29
C ASN A 280 -8.58 20.20 -9.69
N LYS A 281 -8.09 21.44 -9.68
CA LYS A 281 -7.60 22.16 -10.85
C LYS A 281 -6.16 22.57 -10.59
N LYS A 282 -5.26 22.24 -11.49
CA LYS A 282 -3.87 22.65 -11.44
C LYS A 282 -3.48 23.43 -12.67
N THR A 283 -2.77 24.54 -12.47
CA THR A 283 -2.13 25.29 -13.54
C THR A 283 -0.63 25.35 -13.30
N TYR A 284 0.14 25.26 -14.37
CA TYR A 284 1.58 25.31 -14.35
C TYR A 284 2.09 26.23 -15.47
N LEU A 285 2.97 27.13 -15.14
CA LEU A 285 3.68 28.02 -16.08
C LEU A 285 5.18 27.80 -15.90
N GLU A 286 5.88 27.67 -17.02
CA GLU A 286 7.32 27.56 -17.07
C GLU A 286 7.88 28.41 -18.19
N ALA A 287 9.00 29.07 -17.93
CA ALA A 287 9.81 29.72 -18.94
C ALA A 287 11.29 29.37 -18.73
N SER A 288 11.99 28.97 -19.76
CA SER A 288 13.41 28.59 -19.65
C SER A 288 14.26 29.13 -20.80
N LEU A 289 15.44 29.54 -20.45
CA LEU A 289 16.55 29.85 -21.39
C LEU A 289 17.51 28.65 -21.33
N ASN A 290 17.74 28.04 -22.47
CA ASN A 290 18.65 26.90 -22.64
C ASN A 290 19.79 27.33 -23.57
N TYR A 291 21.01 27.10 -23.16
CA TYR A 291 22.20 27.30 -23.95
C TYR A 291 23.00 26.00 -24.05
N ASP A 292 23.40 25.61 -25.25
CA ASP A 292 24.26 24.42 -25.47
C ASP A 292 25.17 24.70 -26.66
N ARG A 293 26.49 24.68 -26.42
CA ARG A 293 27.45 24.93 -27.46
C ARG A 293 28.78 24.24 -27.24
N ALA A 294 29.33 23.68 -28.31
CA ALA A 294 30.69 23.17 -28.37
C ALA A 294 31.68 24.22 -28.92
N PHE A 295 32.82 24.32 -28.25
CA PHE A 295 33.95 25.17 -28.63
C PHE A 295 35.20 24.27 -28.76
N GLY A 296 35.36 23.63 -29.93
CA GLY A 296 36.40 22.63 -30.12
C GLY A 296 36.14 21.42 -29.17
N ASP A 297 37.14 21.14 -28.34
CA ASP A 297 37.06 20.05 -27.34
C ASP A 297 36.21 20.38 -26.09
N HIS A 298 35.74 21.60 -25.96
CA HIS A 298 34.99 22.08 -24.79
C HIS A 298 33.52 22.20 -25.13
N ARG A 299 32.65 21.62 -24.30
CA ARG A 299 31.20 21.77 -24.40
C ARG A 299 30.66 22.42 -23.13
N VAL A 300 29.89 23.47 -23.30
CA VAL A 300 29.24 24.23 -22.23
C VAL A 300 27.75 24.17 -22.45
N SER A 301 26.99 23.82 -21.42
CA SER A 301 25.55 24.07 -21.44
C SER A 301 25.09 24.79 -20.17
N GLY A 302 23.99 25.53 -20.32
CA GLY A 302 23.37 26.29 -19.25
C GLY A 302 21.86 26.27 -19.37
N LEU A 303 21.20 26.29 -18.22
CA LEU A 303 19.76 26.42 -18.11
C LEU A 303 19.46 27.50 -17.07
N PHE A 304 18.59 28.45 -17.42
CA PHE A 304 17.88 29.30 -16.46
C PHE A 304 16.39 29.02 -16.61
N LEU A 305 15.72 28.67 -15.54
CA LEU A 305 14.32 28.29 -15.54
C LEU A 305 13.55 29.05 -14.46
N PHE A 306 12.40 29.57 -14.83
CA PHE A 306 11.37 30.08 -13.92
C PHE A 306 10.15 29.15 -14.02
N ASN A 307 9.57 28.77 -12.89
CA ASN A 307 8.29 28.07 -12.85
C ASN A 307 7.36 28.59 -11.75
N GLN A 308 6.07 28.43 -11.99
CA GLN A 308 5.06 28.60 -10.95
C GLN A 308 3.94 27.59 -11.16
N GLN A 309 3.35 27.15 -10.05
CA GLN A 309 2.18 26.30 -10.06
C GLN A 309 1.14 26.74 -9.05
N GLN A 310 -0.11 26.48 -9.38
CA GLN A 310 -1.25 26.73 -8.53
C GLN A 310 -2.17 25.51 -8.59
N LYS A 311 -2.61 25.00 -7.41
CA LYS A 311 -3.59 23.92 -7.29
C LYS A 311 -4.76 24.38 -6.43
N LEU A 312 -5.97 24.15 -6.92
CA LEU A 312 -7.24 24.37 -6.22
C LEU A 312 -7.88 23.03 -5.92
N LEU A 313 -8.37 22.83 -4.72
CA LEU A 313 -9.13 21.64 -4.32
C LEU A 313 -10.63 21.94 -4.33
N TYR A 314 -11.45 20.93 -4.60
CA TYR A 314 -12.91 20.97 -4.57
C TYR A 314 -13.47 19.68 -3.93
N PRO A 315 -14.54 19.72 -3.09
CA PRO A 315 -15.11 20.93 -2.50
C PRO A 315 -14.13 21.61 -1.53
N LYS A 316 -14.38 22.84 -1.22
CA LYS A 316 -13.61 23.62 -0.25
C LYS A 316 -14.20 23.35 1.14
N GLY A 317 -13.49 22.60 1.96
CA GLY A 317 -13.95 22.23 3.30
C GLY A 317 -13.75 23.33 4.33
N THR A 318 -12.63 24.06 4.22
CA THR A 318 -12.26 25.13 5.14
C THR A 318 -11.90 26.40 4.39
N LEU A 319 -11.71 27.49 5.10
CA LEU A 319 -11.21 28.76 4.52
C LEU A 319 -9.81 28.58 3.94
N GLU A 320 -8.96 27.79 4.61
CA GLU A 320 -7.61 27.49 4.15
C GLU A 320 -7.63 26.69 2.83
N ASP A 321 -8.56 25.75 2.70
CA ASP A 321 -8.73 24.98 1.44
C ASP A 321 -9.27 25.85 0.30
N ALA A 322 -9.93 26.96 0.62
CA ALA A 322 -10.38 27.93 -0.39
C ALA A 322 -9.23 28.69 -1.01
N ILE A 323 -8.07 28.77 -0.36
CA ILE A 323 -6.89 29.44 -0.86
C ILE A 323 -6.11 28.46 -1.74
N PRO A 324 -5.75 28.80 -2.97
CA PRO A 324 -4.96 27.92 -3.83
C PRO A 324 -3.61 27.53 -3.19
N TYR A 325 -3.16 26.30 -3.40
CA TYR A 325 -1.77 25.90 -3.09
C TYR A 325 -0.85 26.48 -4.17
N ARG A 326 0.13 27.29 -3.79
CA ARG A 326 1.02 27.97 -4.72
C ARG A 326 2.47 27.65 -4.41
N MET A 327 3.21 27.40 -5.47
CA MET A 327 4.65 27.25 -5.44
C MET A 327 5.24 28.01 -6.63
N MET A 328 6.41 28.60 -6.45
CA MET A 328 7.18 29.20 -7.53
C MET A 328 8.67 28.95 -7.30
N GLY A 329 9.44 28.96 -8.39
CA GLY A 329 10.85 28.71 -8.28
C GLY A 329 11.65 29.26 -9.46
N ILE A 330 12.93 29.43 -9.19
CA ILE A 330 13.96 29.70 -10.17
C ILE A 330 14.99 28.58 -10.06
N ALA A 331 15.42 28.03 -11.18
CA ALA A 331 16.49 27.04 -11.22
C ALA A 331 17.57 27.46 -12.21
N GLY A 332 18.81 27.24 -11.83
CA GLY A 332 19.96 27.40 -12.67
C GLY A 332 20.76 26.11 -12.77
N ARG A 333 21.25 25.78 -13.98
CA ARG A 333 22.17 24.68 -14.21
C ARG A 333 23.28 25.13 -15.13
N ALA A 334 24.51 24.78 -14.83
CA ALA A 334 25.66 24.88 -15.68
C ALA A 334 26.38 23.57 -15.81
N THR A 335 26.66 23.13 -17.02
CA THR A 335 27.43 21.92 -17.26
C THR A 335 28.62 22.22 -18.15
N TYR A 336 29.71 21.53 -17.91
CA TYR A 336 30.93 21.62 -18.69
C TYR A 336 31.49 20.24 -18.96
N SER A 337 31.92 20.00 -20.20
CA SER A 337 32.69 18.80 -20.50
C SER A 337 33.90 19.15 -21.35
N TRP A 338 35.01 18.41 -21.12
CA TRP A 338 36.24 18.54 -21.89
C TRP A 338 36.61 17.21 -22.56
N LYS A 339 36.66 17.20 -23.86
CA LYS A 339 36.98 16.04 -24.70
C LYS A 339 36.09 14.83 -24.43
N ASP A 340 34.87 15.04 -23.94
CA ASP A 340 33.96 13.98 -23.48
C ASP A 340 34.62 13.00 -22.49
N ARG A 341 35.63 13.51 -21.72
CA ARG A 341 36.33 12.75 -20.68
C ARG A 341 35.95 13.22 -19.27
N TYR A 342 36.04 14.54 -19.07
CA TYR A 342 35.80 15.15 -17.77
C TYR A 342 34.51 15.97 -17.82
N PHE A 343 33.68 15.78 -16.82
CA PHE A 343 32.38 16.42 -16.70
C PHE A 343 32.27 17.11 -15.35
N ALA A 344 31.73 18.29 -15.34
CA ALA A 344 31.36 19.03 -14.15
C ALA A 344 29.96 19.62 -14.35
N GLU A 345 29.16 19.55 -13.31
CA GLU A 345 27.81 20.09 -13.28
C GLU A 345 27.55 20.81 -11.98
N PHE A 346 26.90 21.97 -12.08
CA PHE A 346 26.40 22.73 -10.94
C PHE A 346 24.93 23.05 -11.17
N ASN A 347 24.12 22.78 -10.17
CA ASN A 347 22.70 23.09 -10.13
C ASN A 347 22.37 23.94 -8.91
N ILE A 348 21.44 24.87 -9.04
CA ILE A 348 20.89 25.63 -7.92
C ILE A 348 19.38 25.78 -8.12
N GLY A 349 18.61 25.41 -7.11
CA GLY A 349 17.19 25.68 -7.03
C GLY A 349 16.91 26.72 -5.95
N TYR A 350 16.08 27.70 -6.26
CA TYR A 350 15.55 28.69 -5.33
C TYR A 350 14.04 28.64 -5.41
N ASN A 351 13.41 27.93 -4.46
CA ASN A 351 12.00 27.59 -4.49
C ASN A 351 11.25 28.20 -3.32
N GLY A 352 10.05 28.72 -3.59
CA GLY A 352 9.16 29.31 -2.61
C GLY A 352 7.85 28.53 -2.48
N ALA A 353 7.40 28.31 -1.25
CA ALA A 353 6.13 27.69 -0.92
C ALA A 353 5.37 28.53 0.12
N GLU A 354 4.08 28.69 -0.07
CA GLU A 354 3.26 29.53 0.80
C GLU A 354 2.97 28.92 2.18
N ASN A 355 3.32 27.65 2.38
CA ASN A 355 3.19 26.98 3.70
C ASN A 355 4.12 27.60 4.76
N PHE A 356 5.16 28.31 4.34
CA PHE A 356 6.13 28.95 5.21
C PHE A 356 5.85 30.44 5.39
N SER A 357 6.28 30.97 6.52
CA SER A 357 6.24 32.41 6.79
C SER A 357 7.01 33.21 5.73
N PRO A 358 6.72 34.51 5.52
CA PRO A 358 7.43 35.33 4.53
C PRO A 358 8.96 35.28 4.65
N LYS A 359 9.47 35.12 5.86
CA LYS A 359 10.92 35.05 6.17
C LYS A 359 11.54 33.72 5.68
N ASN A 360 10.83 32.59 5.84
CA ASN A 360 11.33 31.24 5.54
C ASN A 360 10.73 30.67 4.25
N ARG A 361 9.97 31.48 3.50
CA ARG A 361 9.21 31.05 2.32
C ARG A 361 10.08 30.45 1.23
N TYR A 362 11.29 30.96 1.04
CA TYR A 362 12.19 30.53 0.00
C TYR A 362 13.35 29.72 0.55
N GLY A 363 13.60 28.56 -0.04
CA GLY A 363 14.72 27.68 0.23
C GLY A 363 15.71 27.64 -0.95
N THR A 364 17.01 27.52 -0.66
CA THR A 364 18.07 27.42 -1.66
C THR A 364 18.70 26.02 -1.62
N PHE A 365 18.71 25.34 -2.76
CA PHE A 365 19.09 23.93 -2.86
C PHE A 365 20.17 23.76 -3.94
N PRO A 366 21.46 23.89 -3.56
CA PRO A 366 22.57 23.66 -4.48
C PRO A 366 22.87 22.16 -4.63
N ALA A 367 23.34 21.77 -5.83
CA ALA A 367 23.87 20.44 -6.11
C ALA A 367 25.03 20.54 -7.10
N TYR A 368 26.00 19.66 -6.99
CA TYR A 368 27.13 19.55 -7.90
C TYR A 368 27.44 18.11 -8.24
N GLY A 369 27.99 17.89 -9.40
CA GLY A 369 28.41 16.59 -9.88
C GLY A 369 29.70 16.69 -10.68
N VAL A 370 30.49 15.61 -10.59
CA VAL A 370 31.69 15.44 -11.41
C VAL A 370 31.70 14.04 -12.01
N GLY A 371 32.23 13.90 -13.20
CA GLY A 371 32.31 12.63 -13.88
C GLY A 371 33.61 12.51 -14.69
N TRP A 372 34.14 11.32 -14.75
CA TRP A 372 35.30 10.98 -15.55
C TRP A 372 35.02 9.74 -16.37
N VAL A 373 35.06 9.89 -17.71
CA VAL A 373 34.99 8.80 -18.65
C VAL A 373 36.39 8.27 -18.92
N ILE A 374 36.80 7.30 -18.11
CA ILE A 374 38.17 6.73 -18.13
C ILE A 374 38.42 6.04 -19.47
N SER A 375 37.39 5.42 -20.03
CA SER A 375 37.50 4.73 -21.35
C SER A 375 37.83 5.66 -22.52
N ASN A 376 37.66 6.98 -22.36
CA ASN A 376 38.04 7.95 -23.42
C ASN A 376 39.50 8.40 -23.30
N GLU A 377 40.26 7.89 -22.32
CA GLU A 377 41.67 8.19 -22.18
C GLU A 377 42.52 7.34 -23.10
N LYS A 378 43.63 7.87 -23.60
CA LYS A 378 44.54 7.18 -24.52
C LYS A 378 45.11 5.88 -23.96
N PHE A 379 45.39 5.85 -22.64
CA PHE A 379 45.93 4.66 -21.98
C PHE A 379 44.91 3.49 -21.91
N TRP A 380 43.61 3.75 -22.15
CA TRP A 380 42.53 2.77 -22.12
C TRP A 380 42.42 1.97 -23.44
N GLU A 381 42.98 2.47 -24.50
CA GLU A 381 42.86 1.92 -25.85
C GLU A 381 43.08 0.39 -25.91
N PRO A 382 44.10 -0.20 -25.24
CA PRO A 382 44.29 -1.65 -25.24
C PRO A 382 43.17 -2.45 -24.59
N LEU A 383 42.46 -1.86 -23.64
CA LEU A 383 41.35 -2.48 -22.90
C LEU A 383 39.98 -2.30 -23.57
N SER A 384 39.86 -1.42 -24.56
CA SER A 384 38.60 -1.01 -25.20
C SER A 384 37.82 -2.16 -25.83
N LYS A 385 38.51 -3.24 -26.28
CA LYS A 385 37.89 -4.46 -26.85
C LYS A 385 37.11 -5.27 -25.79
N VAL A 386 37.52 -5.18 -24.53
CA VAL A 386 36.83 -5.88 -23.42
C VAL A 386 35.95 -4.93 -22.65
N VAL A 387 36.49 -3.76 -22.26
CA VAL A 387 35.81 -2.71 -21.56
C VAL A 387 35.62 -1.52 -22.50
N SER A 388 34.45 -1.50 -23.17
CA SER A 388 34.14 -0.51 -24.21
C SER A 388 33.81 0.85 -23.60
N PHE A 389 33.29 0.89 -22.37
CA PHE A 389 32.95 2.14 -21.65
C PHE A 389 33.17 1.97 -20.15
N LEU A 390 33.85 2.97 -19.54
CA LEU A 390 33.96 3.09 -18.09
C LEU A 390 33.86 4.56 -17.69
N LYS A 391 32.83 4.88 -16.88
CA LYS A 391 32.64 6.19 -16.28
C LYS A 391 32.50 6.06 -14.77
N ILE A 392 33.19 6.92 -14.04
CA ILE A 392 32.98 7.14 -12.62
C ILE A 392 32.33 8.50 -12.43
N ARG A 393 31.33 8.60 -11.56
CA ARG A 393 30.63 9.85 -11.27
C ARG A 393 30.38 10.00 -9.78
N TYR A 394 30.41 11.23 -9.32
CA TYR A 394 30.06 11.57 -7.95
C TYR A 394 29.12 12.78 -7.99
N THR A 395 28.06 12.72 -7.19
CA THR A 395 27.13 13.83 -7.00
C THR A 395 26.88 14.11 -5.53
N ASP A 396 26.72 15.37 -5.15
CA ASP A 396 26.32 15.81 -3.83
C ASP A 396 25.37 17.00 -3.98
N GLY A 397 24.21 16.91 -3.39
CA GLY A 397 23.22 17.96 -3.52
C GLY A 397 22.22 17.99 -2.39
N LYS A 398 21.60 19.16 -2.23
CA LYS A 398 20.50 19.39 -1.32
C LYS A 398 19.19 19.44 -2.07
N VAL A 399 18.15 18.85 -1.46
CA VAL A 399 16.75 18.88 -1.94
C VAL A 399 15.87 19.33 -0.79
N GLY A 400 14.96 20.27 -1.05
CA GLY A 400 13.99 20.76 -0.06
C GLY A 400 12.63 20.13 -0.23
N ASN A 401 11.93 19.87 0.90
CA ASN A 401 10.55 19.48 0.93
C ASN A 401 9.71 20.57 1.63
N SER A 402 8.63 20.98 0.97
CA SER A 402 7.66 21.97 1.49
C SER A 402 6.32 21.36 1.89
N ASP A 403 6.12 20.08 1.62
CA ASP A 403 4.91 19.33 2.02
C ASP A 403 5.17 18.68 3.37
N VAL A 404 4.99 19.49 4.41
CA VAL A 404 5.44 19.15 5.76
C VAL A 404 4.32 18.72 6.70
N SER A 405 3.06 18.87 6.30
CA SER A 405 1.89 18.38 7.07
C SER A 405 0.59 18.53 6.29
N ASP A 406 -0.48 17.92 6.80
CA ASP A 406 -1.86 18.13 6.34
C ASP A 406 -2.40 19.52 6.66
N ARG A 407 -1.66 20.33 7.43
CA ARG A 407 -2.04 21.69 7.84
C ARG A 407 -1.30 22.73 7.02
N ARG A 408 -2.01 23.85 6.76
CA ARG A 408 -1.47 25.00 6.03
C ARG A 408 -1.26 26.17 6.96
N PHE A 409 -0.40 27.09 6.59
CA PHE A 409 -0.17 28.37 7.30
C PHE A 409 0.14 28.19 8.79
N MET A 410 0.94 27.17 9.13
CA MET A 410 1.25 26.83 10.52
C MET A 410 1.99 27.94 11.28
N TYR A 411 2.44 28.99 10.59
CA TYR A 411 3.00 30.20 11.17
C TYR A 411 1.92 31.18 11.71
N LEU A 412 0.62 30.85 11.55
CA LEU A 412 -0.51 31.61 12.09
C LEU A 412 -1.13 30.86 13.28
N ASN A 413 -1.45 31.60 14.34
CA ASN A 413 -2.29 31.04 15.39
C ASN A 413 -3.72 30.88 14.90
N GLN A 414 -4.26 29.70 15.13
CA GLN A 414 -5.64 29.38 14.79
C GLN A 414 -6.39 28.91 16.02
N MET A 415 -7.52 29.51 16.28
CA MET A 415 -8.43 29.12 17.37
C MET A 415 -9.81 28.86 16.80
N LYS A 416 -10.49 27.87 17.34
CA LYS A 416 -11.87 27.51 17.00
C LYS A 416 -12.72 27.56 18.24
N GLU A 417 -13.93 28.09 18.11
CA GLU A 417 -14.94 27.93 19.11
C GLU A 417 -15.37 26.48 19.23
N ASN A 418 -15.31 25.91 20.41
CA ASN A 418 -15.69 24.53 20.67
C ASN A 418 -16.65 24.42 21.83
N GLY A 419 -17.91 24.04 21.53
CA GLY A 419 -18.95 23.90 22.50
C GLY A 419 -18.70 22.82 23.57
N ASP A 420 -17.82 21.86 23.30
CA ASP A 420 -17.48 20.76 24.22
C ASP A 420 -16.62 21.24 25.38
N TYR A 421 -15.84 22.31 25.19
CA TYR A 421 -15.05 22.98 26.25
C TYR A 421 -15.80 24.12 26.93
N GLY A 422 -17.09 24.27 26.64
CA GLY A 422 -17.92 25.30 27.25
C GLY A 422 -18.46 24.88 28.61
N TYR A 423 -19.05 25.82 29.30
CA TYR A 423 -19.71 25.63 30.58
C TYR A 423 -21.14 26.12 30.54
N LYS A 424 -21.99 25.62 31.46
CA LYS A 424 -23.36 26.03 31.61
C LYS A 424 -23.50 26.88 32.85
N LEU A 425 -24.12 28.05 32.73
CA LEU A 425 -24.38 28.97 33.85
C LEU A 425 -25.87 29.25 33.98
N GLY A 426 -26.27 29.48 35.24
CA GLY A 426 -27.61 29.92 35.62
C GLY A 426 -28.65 28.80 35.68
N PRO A 427 -29.86 29.12 36.22
CA PRO A 427 -30.91 28.14 36.42
C PRO A 427 -31.40 27.45 35.14
N ASN A 428 -31.32 28.14 34.01
CA ASN A 428 -31.76 27.64 32.71
C ASN A 428 -30.61 26.96 31.91
N GLY A 429 -29.41 26.82 32.51
CA GLY A 429 -28.31 26.14 31.92
C GLY A 429 -27.80 26.76 30.59
N THR A 430 -27.74 28.10 30.52
CA THR A 430 -27.18 28.78 29.35
C THR A 430 -25.77 28.27 29.09
N LYS A 431 -25.56 27.69 27.88
CA LYS A 431 -24.28 27.15 27.47
C LYS A 431 -23.42 28.24 26.85
N TYR A 432 -22.21 28.39 27.37
CA TYR A 432 -21.16 29.23 26.81
C TYR A 432 -20.11 28.31 26.18
N SER A 433 -19.78 28.57 24.93
CA SER A 433 -18.74 27.81 24.22
C SER A 433 -17.34 28.14 24.73
N GLY A 434 -16.49 27.16 24.78
CA GLY A 434 -15.08 27.37 25.02
C GLY A 434 -14.33 27.57 23.67
N TYR A 435 -13.02 27.75 23.77
CA TYR A 435 -12.15 27.86 22.61
C TYR A 435 -11.12 26.75 22.61
N GLU A 436 -10.83 26.26 21.44
CA GLU A 436 -9.80 25.26 21.19
C GLU A 436 -8.71 25.87 20.31
N THR A 437 -7.45 25.68 20.68
CA THR A 437 -6.31 26.03 19.83
C THR A 437 -6.14 24.96 18.77
N LEU A 438 -6.41 25.28 17.52
CA LEU A 438 -6.20 24.38 16.41
C LEU A 438 -4.75 24.32 15.98
N ASN A 439 -4.06 25.48 16.03
CA ASN A 439 -2.67 25.61 15.66
C ASN A 439 -1.99 26.70 16.50
N MET A 440 -0.85 26.35 17.07
CA MET A 440 0.08 27.34 17.63
C MET A 440 1.05 27.76 16.55
N ALA A 441 1.23 29.07 16.38
CA ALA A 441 2.17 29.60 15.39
C ALA A 441 3.59 29.06 15.61
N VAL A 442 4.14 28.45 14.58
CA VAL A 442 5.51 27.96 14.53
C VAL A 442 6.18 28.47 13.27
N ASP A 443 7.33 29.11 13.42
CA ASP A 443 8.11 29.61 12.27
C ASP A 443 8.91 28.45 11.64
N LEU A 444 8.20 27.64 10.86
CA LEU A 444 8.75 26.46 10.21
C LEU A 444 9.75 26.82 9.10
N ILE A 445 10.71 25.93 8.91
CA ILE A 445 11.69 25.97 7.82
C ILE A 445 11.54 24.75 6.91
N TRP A 446 12.17 24.79 5.76
CA TRP A 446 12.23 23.69 4.83
C TRP A 446 12.88 22.45 5.46
N GLU A 447 12.25 21.29 5.24
CA GLU A 447 12.90 20.01 5.44
C GLU A 447 13.93 19.83 4.32
N GLU A 448 15.17 19.50 4.66
CA GLU A 448 16.28 19.35 3.72
C GLU A 448 16.83 17.94 3.70
N ALA A 449 17.02 17.38 2.52
CA ALA A 449 17.71 16.13 2.31
C ALA A 449 19.03 16.38 1.56
N ARG A 450 20.16 16.08 2.19
CA ARG A 450 21.46 16.02 1.50
C ARG A 450 21.66 14.61 0.96
N LYS A 451 21.86 14.52 -0.35
CA LYS A 451 22.05 13.27 -1.09
C LYS A 451 23.44 13.24 -1.69
N GLN A 452 24.15 12.14 -1.43
CA GLN A 452 25.47 11.86 -1.96
C GLN A 452 25.40 10.55 -2.73
N ASP A 453 25.99 10.50 -3.90
CA ASP A 453 25.97 9.34 -4.77
C ASP A 453 27.32 9.17 -5.48
N LEU A 454 27.86 7.94 -5.43
CA LEU A 454 29.04 7.52 -6.18
C LEU A 454 28.62 6.41 -7.13
N GLY A 455 28.69 6.69 -8.42
CA GLY A 455 28.26 5.80 -9.48
C GLY A 455 29.38 5.33 -10.40
N ILE A 456 29.23 4.11 -10.89
CA ILE A 456 30.08 3.51 -11.92
C ILE A 456 29.19 3.04 -13.06
N ASP A 457 29.46 3.53 -14.28
CA ASP A 457 28.82 3.05 -15.51
C ASP A 457 29.85 2.26 -16.30
N LEU A 458 29.58 0.98 -16.53
CA LEU A 458 30.50 0.03 -17.18
C LEU A 458 29.81 -0.65 -18.35
N LYS A 459 30.47 -0.67 -19.52
CA LYS A 459 30.05 -1.51 -20.65
C LYS A 459 31.18 -2.40 -21.11
N LEU A 460 30.83 -3.65 -21.41
CA LEU A 460 31.74 -4.70 -21.75
C LEU A 460 31.34 -5.35 -23.07
N PHE A 461 32.34 -5.97 -23.76
CA PHE A 461 32.14 -6.81 -24.94
C PHE A 461 31.43 -6.09 -26.09
N ASN A 462 31.90 -4.89 -26.47
CA ASN A 462 31.29 -4.02 -27.48
C ASN A 462 29.83 -3.65 -27.13
N ASP A 463 29.58 -3.27 -25.87
CA ASP A 463 28.30 -2.86 -25.32
C ASP A 463 27.27 -3.99 -25.19
N ASP A 464 27.63 -5.25 -25.39
CA ASP A 464 26.75 -6.38 -25.15
C ASP A 464 26.31 -6.47 -23.69
N LEU A 465 27.17 -6.10 -22.74
CA LEU A 465 26.90 -6.09 -21.30
C LEU A 465 27.07 -4.67 -20.74
N SER A 466 26.03 -4.14 -20.14
CA SER A 466 26.03 -2.86 -19.43
C SER A 466 25.73 -3.06 -17.95
N ILE A 467 26.53 -2.45 -17.09
CA ILE A 467 26.41 -2.48 -15.63
C ILE A 467 26.44 -1.05 -15.13
N ILE A 468 25.43 -0.68 -14.35
CA ILE A 468 25.38 0.58 -13.61
C ILE A 468 25.32 0.22 -12.13
N PHE A 469 26.21 0.79 -11.35
CA PHE A 469 26.28 0.55 -9.92
C PHE A 469 26.46 1.87 -9.17
N ASP A 470 25.58 2.12 -8.19
CA ASP A 470 25.53 3.33 -7.39
C ASP A 470 25.56 3.00 -5.91
N ILE A 471 26.35 3.74 -5.14
CA ILE A 471 26.33 3.74 -3.70
C ILE A 471 25.87 5.11 -3.25
N PHE A 472 24.79 5.15 -2.48
CA PHE A 472 24.20 6.40 -2.05
C PHE A 472 24.14 6.54 -0.52
N LYS A 473 24.12 7.79 -0.08
CA LYS A 473 23.82 8.19 1.28
C LYS A 473 22.91 9.43 1.24
N GLU A 474 21.80 9.35 1.97
CA GLU A 474 20.89 10.47 2.20
C GLU A 474 20.85 10.78 3.69
N ARG A 475 20.97 12.05 4.04
CA ARG A 475 20.71 12.56 5.38
C ARG A 475 19.66 13.65 5.28
N ARG A 476 18.54 13.41 5.93
CA ARG A 476 17.39 14.32 5.94
C ARG A 476 17.32 14.97 7.32
N GLU A 477 17.27 16.30 7.32
CA GLU A 477 17.27 17.15 8.51
C GLU A 477 16.06 18.06 8.50
N ASN A 478 15.77 18.68 9.65
CA ASN A 478 14.61 19.56 9.81
C ASN A 478 13.27 18.87 9.53
N ILE A 479 13.17 17.56 9.75
CA ILE A 479 11.90 16.84 9.59
C ILE A 479 10.91 17.39 10.59
N LEU A 480 9.72 17.71 10.09
CA LEU A 480 8.64 18.23 10.90
C LEU A 480 8.04 17.15 11.79
N LEU A 481 8.16 17.32 13.09
CA LEU A 481 7.59 16.43 14.10
C LEU A 481 6.70 17.21 15.06
N LYS A 482 5.63 16.58 15.54
CA LYS A 482 4.75 17.12 16.57
C LYS A 482 5.41 16.95 17.94
N ARG A 483 5.49 18.01 18.74
CA ARG A 483 6.18 18.05 20.02
C ARG A 483 5.33 17.53 21.17
N GLU A 484 4.77 16.34 21.04
CA GLU A 484 3.88 15.73 22.04
C GLU A 484 4.61 15.26 23.30
N ASN A 485 5.88 14.87 23.16
CA ASN A 485 6.64 14.31 24.28
C ASN A 485 7.48 15.35 25.02
N SER A 486 7.89 16.43 24.36
CA SER A 486 8.67 17.51 25.00
C SER A 486 7.79 18.56 25.69
N ILE A 487 6.48 18.54 25.45
CA ILE A 487 5.54 19.48 26.08
C ILE A 487 4.76 18.73 27.16
N PRO A 488 4.85 19.15 28.43
CA PRO A 488 4.12 18.51 29.50
C PRO A 488 2.60 18.55 29.31
N SER A 489 1.94 17.42 29.54
CA SER A 489 0.50 17.25 29.32
C SER A 489 -0.38 18.18 30.16
N PHE A 490 0.10 18.64 31.32
CA PHE A 490 -0.63 19.56 32.17
C PHE A 490 -0.79 20.97 31.56
N LEU A 491 -0.08 21.31 30.51
CA LEU A 491 -0.26 22.55 29.76
C LEU A 491 -1.50 22.54 28.85
N GLY A 492 -2.20 21.40 28.75
CA GLY A 492 -3.45 21.27 27.99
C GLY A 492 -3.30 21.23 26.47
N TYR A 493 -2.10 21.02 25.95
CA TYR A 493 -1.81 20.99 24.50
C TYR A 493 -1.80 19.58 23.90
N ASN A 494 -2.33 18.56 24.56
CA ASN A 494 -2.22 17.16 24.13
C ASN A 494 -2.67 16.91 22.68
N THR A 495 -3.74 17.59 22.23
CA THR A 495 -4.23 17.48 20.86
C THR A 495 -3.64 18.52 19.90
N SER A 496 -3.13 19.63 20.46
CA SER A 496 -2.66 20.82 19.70
C SER A 496 -1.18 21.13 19.94
N ALA A 497 -0.40 20.13 20.34
CA ALA A 497 1.04 20.31 20.51
C ALA A 497 1.67 20.92 19.26
N PRO A 498 2.50 21.98 19.43
CA PRO A 498 3.15 22.63 18.29
C PRO A 498 4.09 21.68 17.56
N TYR A 499 4.30 21.94 16.31
CA TYR A 499 5.30 21.24 15.51
C TYR A 499 6.68 21.89 15.65
N GLY A 500 7.73 21.14 15.29
CA GLY A 500 9.10 21.66 15.20
C GLY A 500 9.89 20.90 14.14
N ASN A 501 10.83 21.58 13.51
CA ASN A 501 11.77 21.00 12.54
C ASN A 501 12.95 20.36 13.29
N ILE A 502 12.73 19.23 13.96
CA ILE A 502 13.65 18.60 14.90
C ILE A 502 14.09 17.19 14.53
N GLY A 503 13.45 16.55 13.54
CA GLY A 503 13.77 15.19 13.17
C GLY A 503 14.97 15.10 12.22
N ILE A 504 15.80 14.08 12.42
CA ILE A 504 16.91 13.73 11.56
C ILE A 504 16.87 12.23 11.29
N VAL A 505 16.91 11.85 10.00
CA VAL A 505 17.02 10.46 9.55
C VAL A 505 18.18 10.30 8.57
N GLU A 506 18.75 9.13 8.53
CA GLU A 506 19.79 8.74 7.58
C GLU A 506 19.32 7.50 6.82
N ASN A 507 19.51 7.51 5.50
CA ASN A 507 19.35 6.35 4.64
C ASN A 507 20.60 6.13 3.81
N LYS A 508 21.04 4.88 3.65
CA LYS A 508 22.17 4.51 2.82
C LYS A 508 21.95 3.16 2.17
N GLY A 509 22.51 2.99 1.00
CA GLY A 509 22.33 1.77 0.26
C GLY A 509 23.11 1.76 -1.04
N PHE A 510 22.72 0.84 -1.89
CA PHE A 510 23.21 0.75 -3.25
C PHE A 510 22.11 0.37 -4.22
N ASP A 511 22.30 0.79 -5.47
CA ASP A 511 21.50 0.39 -6.62
C ASP A 511 22.42 -0.27 -7.65
N ALA A 512 21.94 -1.34 -8.29
CA ALA A 512 22.64 -1.96 -9.39
C ALA A 512 21.67 -2.31 -10.51
N THR A 513 22.08 -2.07 -11.74
CA THR A 513 21.38 -2.51 -12.95
C THR A 513 22.36 -3.22 -13.86
N VAL A 514 21.95 -4.38 -14.37
CA VAL A 514 22.73 -5.19 -15.32
C VAL A 514 21.86 -5.45 -16.54
N GLU A 515 22.38 -5.15 -17.72
CA GLU A 515 21.71 -5.41 -18.99
C GLU A 515 22.67 -6.16 -19.92
N TYR A 516 22.22 -7.27 -20.44
CA TYR A 516 22.95 -8.05 -21.45
C TYR A 516 22.10 -8.20 -22.68
N ASN A 517 22.60 -7.73 -23.83
CA ASN A 517 21.90 -7.78 -25.10
C ASN A 517 22.79 -8.43 -26.13
N LYS A 518 22.41 -9.61 -26.64
CA LYS A 518 23.19 -10.37 -27.61
C LYS A 518 22.35 -10.84 -28.79
N ARG A 519 22.84 -10.56 -29.96
CA ARG A 519 22.39 -11.19 -31.19
C ARG A 519 23.41 -12.28 -31.61
N PHE A 520 23.05 -13.54 -31.40
CA PHE A 520 23.93 -14.67 -31.70
C PHE A 520 24.07 -14.91 -33.22
N ASN A 521 22.94 -14.74 -33.92
CA ASN A 521 22.86 -14.87 -35.36
C ASN A 521 21.59 -14.19 -35.90
N LYS A 522 21.23 -14.44 -37.17
CA LYS A 522 20.03 -13.85 -37.79
C LYS A 522 18.74 -14.23 -37.09
N ASP A 523 18.71 -15.38 -36.46
CA ASP A 523 17.50 -15.99 -35.91
C ASP A 523 17.40 -15.86 -34.40
N TRP A 524 18.48 -15.74 -33.64
CA TRP A 524 18.51 -15.77 -32.20
C TRP A 524 18.97 -14.46 -31.59
N THR A 525 18.15 -13.94 -30.71
CA THR A 525 18.45 -12.77 -29.89
C THR A 525 18.15 -13.07 -28.43
N LEU A 526 18.97 -12.55 -27.52
CA LEU A 526 18.77 -12.65 -26.08
C LEU A 526 19.00 -11.29 -25.47
N ALA A 527 18.01 -10.82 -24.71
CA ALA A 527 18.11 -9.67 -23.83
C ALA A 527 17.85 -10.13 -22.40
N ILE A 528 18.77 -9.83 -21.47
CA ILE A 528 18.61 -10.05 -20.02
C ILE A 528 18.73 -8.72 -19.33
N ARG A 529 17.86 -8.47 -18.38
CA ARG A 529 17.91 -7.29 -17.51
C ARG A 529 17.69 -7.69 -16.07
N GLY A 530 18.49 -7.13 -15.17
CA GLY A 530 18.34 -7.28 -13.74
C GLY A 530 18.60 -5.94 -13.04
N ASN A 531 17.88 -5.69 -11.98
CA ASN A 531 18.11 -4.56 -11.09
C ASN A 531 17.92 -4.99 -9.63
N ILE A 532 18.64 -4.34 -8.75
CA ILE A 532 18.56 -4.53 -7.31
C ILE A 532 18.78 -3.20 -6.62
N THR A 533 17.93 -2.91 -5.66
CA THR A 533 18.06 -1.79 -4.73
C THR A 533 18.12 -2.34 -3.31
N TYR A 534 19.12 -1.94 -2.55
CA TYR A 534 19.23 -2.20 -1.13
C TYR A 534 19.34 -0.89 -0.38
N ASN A 535 18.52 -0.71 0.67
CA ASN A 535 18.61 0.46 1.52
C ASN A 535 18.49 0.08 3.00
N LYS A 536 19.09 0.91 3.87
CA LYS A 536 18.97 0.81 5.31
C LYS A 536 18.84 2.21 5.88
N ASP A 537 17.70 2.46 6.45
CA ASP A 537 17.35 3.71 7.11
C ASP A 537 17.51 3.62 8.63
N LYS A 538 17.63 4.76 9.27
CA LYS A 538 17.63 4.87 10.73
C LYS A 538 17.28 6.28 11.21
N TRP A 539 16.63 6.34 12.35
CA TRP A 539 16.49 7.55 13.13
C TRP A 539 17.84 7.97 13.72
N ILE A 540 18.20 9.25 13.59
CA ILE A 540 19.37 9.84 14.24
C ILE A 540 18.94 10.70 15.42
N GLU A 541 17.90 11.54 15.21
CA GLU A 541 17.37 12.46 16.20
C GLU A 541 15.87 12.65 15.96
N GLY A 542 15.12 12.96 17.01
CA GLY A 542 13.67 13.18 16.94
C GLY A 542 13.12 13.72 18.24
N GLU A 543 11.83 13.61 18.43
CA GLU A 543 11.06 14.17 19.56
C GLU A 543 11.12 13.29 20.82
N LEU A 544 11.40 12.01 20.69
CA LEU A 544 11.39 11.10 21.83
C LEU A 544 12.61 11.34 22.73
N PRO A 545 12.38 11.50 24.05
CA PRO A 545 13.46 11.60 25.01
C PRO A 545 14.25 10.28 25.07
N GLU A 546 15.46 10.37 25.59
CA GLU A 546 16.26 9.20 25.92
C GLU A 546 15.46 8.27 26.83
N GLN A 547 15.43 7.00 26.50
CA GLN A 547 14.67 5.98 27.20
C GLN A 547 15.50 5.43 28.37
N ARG A 548 14.83 4.85 29.36
CA ARG A 548 15.49 4.27 30.54
C ARG A 548 16.49 3.15 30.19
N TYR A 549 16.20 2.42 29.11
CA TYR A 549 17.02 1.28 28.66
C TYR A 549 17.36 1.42 27.18
N ASP A 550 18.57 1.03 26.79
CA ASP A 550 19.07 1.18 25.42
C ASP A 550 18.21 0.48 24.36
N TRP A 551 17.65 -0.70 24.69
CA TRP A 551 16.78 -1.45 23.76
C TRP A 551 15.45 -0.78 23.48
N MET A 552 15.06 0.20 24.28
CA MET A 552 13.83 0.98 24.07
C MET A 552 14.08 2.20 23.18
N ASN A 553 15.33 2.60 22.96
CA ASN A 553 15.64 3.79 22.19
C ASN A 553 15.28 3.65 20.72
N GLN A 554 14.66 4.72 20.17
CA GLN A 554 14.32 4.81 18.76
C GLN A 554 15.53 5.10 17.87
N TYR A 555 16.50 5.83 18.43
CA TYR A 555 17.66 6.27 17.67
C TYR A 555 18.57 5.09 17.33
N GLY A 556 18.94 5.03 16.04
CA GLY A 556 19.63 3.87 15.45
C GLY A 556 18.73 2.79 14.88
N GLN A 557 17.41 2.83 15.16
CA GLN A 557 16.42 1.89 14.63
C GLN A 557 15.82 2.36 13.30
N ASN A 558 15.21 1.44 12.53
CA ASN A 558 14.49 1.76 11.32
C ASN A 558 13.35 2.76 11.57
N ILE A 559 13.05 3.60 10.58
CA ILE A 559 12.00 4.60 10.67
C ILE A 559 10.63 3.97 10.95
N LEU A 560 10.34 2.85 10.31
CA LEU A 560 9.08 2.09 10.45
C LEU A 560 9.19 0.91 11.42
N GLY A 561 10.25 0.83 12.20
CA GLY A 561 10.46 -0.23 13.18
C GLY A 561 9.32 -0.29 14.20
N LYS A 562 8.84 -1.50 14.49
CA LYS A 562 7.74 -1.73 15.45
C LYS A 562 8.29 -2.36 16.72
N LYS A 563 7.78 -1.88 17.86
CA LYS A 563 8.13 -2.39 19.20
C LYS A 563 7.20 -3.52 19.62
N GLY A 564 7.73 -4.44 20.38
CA GLY A 564 7.01 -5.55 21.00
C GLY A 564 7.89 -6.36 21.93
N TYR A 565 7.40 -7.51 22.35
CA TYR A 565 8.07 -8.40 23.28
C TYR A 565 8.84 -9.51 22.55
N ILE A 566 9.93 -9.97 23.14
CA ILE A 566 10.63 -11.15 22.64
C ILE A 566 9.98 -12.39 23.25
N ALA A 567 9.40 -13.24 22.39
CA ALA A 567 8.89 -14.54 22.81
C ALA A 567 10.04 -15.56 22.89
N GLU A 568 10.13 -16.29 24.00
CA GLU A 568 11.13 -17.33 24.23
C GLU A 568 10.60 -18.75 23.96
N GLY A 569 9.29 -18.89 23.67
CA GLY A 569 8.58 -20.14 23.43
C GLY A 569 7.24 -20.16 24.14
N LEU A 570 6.73 -21.35 24.40
CA LEU A 570 5.49 -21.58 25.15
C LEU A 570 5.82 -22.13 26.54
N PHE A 571 5.04 -21.76 27.55
CA PHE A 571 5.15 -22.36 28.87
C PHE A 571 4.89 -23.86 28.83
N THR A 572 5.75 -24.60 29.52
CA THR A 572 5.53 -26.02 29.80
C THR A 572 4.69 -26.21 31.07
N GLN A 573 4.06 -27.37 31.25
CA GLN A 573 3.33 -27.68 32.46
C GLN A 573 4.27 -27.67 33.70
N ALA A 574 5.50 -28.14 33.57
CA ALA A 574 6.50 -28.14 34.66
C ALA A 574 6.81 -26.71 35.15
N GLU A 575 6.96 -25.74 34.25
CA GLU A 575 7.19 -24.35 34.63
C GLU A 575 5.97 -23.76 35.37
N ILE A 576 4.76 -24.06 34.92
CA ILE A 576 3.54 -23.64 35.61
C ILE A 576 3.43 -24.26 37.02
N ASP A 577 3.73 -25.54 37.15
CA ASP A 577 3.74 -26.24 38.45
C ASP A 577 4.81 -25.67 39.38
N ASP A 578 5.99 -25.27 38.85
CA ASP A 578 7.04 -24.62 39.61
C ASP A 578 6.60 -23.22 40.10
N MET A 579 5.88 -22.45 39.28
CA MET A 579 5.32 -21.19 39.71
C MET A 579 4.26 -21.37 40.79
N ALA A 580 3.37 -22.33 40.63
CA ALA A 580 2.32 -22.64 41.63
C ALA A 580 2.94 -23.07 42.98
N ARG A 581 4.03 -23.85 42.93
CA ARG A 581 4.80 -24.19 44.16
C ARG A 581 5.43 -22.96 44.79
N TRP A 582 6.03 -22.09 43.99
CA TRP A 582 6.62 -20.84 44.47
C TRP A 582 5.54 -19.90 45.07
N GLU A 583 4.40 -19.81 44.45
CA GLU A 583 3.28 -19.00 44.96
C GLU A 583 2.75 -19.49 46.28
N SER A 584 2.79 -20.77 46.56
CA SER A 584 2.37 -21.38 47.82
C SER A 584 3.37 -21.14 48.98
N LEU A 585 4.55 -20.65 48.71
CA LEU A 585 5.57 -20.33 49.74
C LEU A 585 5.16 -19.17 50.65
N SER A 586 5.60 -19.21 51.89
CA SER A 586 5.49 -18.03 52.79
C SER A 586 6.29 -16.86 52.23
N GLN A 587 5.96 -15.61 52.62
CA GLN A 587 6.71 -14.42 52.16
C GLN A 587 8.22 -14.49 52.53
N ALA A 588 8.55 -15.06 53.68
CA ALA A 588 9.96 -15.26 54.07
C ALA A 588 10.69 -16.22 53.13
N ASN A 589 10.05 -17.29 52.72
CA ASN A 589 10.60 -18.25 51.78
C ASN A 589 10.67 -17.72 50.37
N LYS A 590 9.70 -16.93 49.92
CA LYS A 590 9.72 -16.24 48.62
C LYS A 590 10.89 -15.27 48.49
N ALA A 591 11.29 -14.63 49.60
CA ALA A 591 12.43 -13.72 49.60
C ALA A 591 13.77 -14.42 49.35
N THR A 592 13.86 -15.72 49.62
CA THR A 592 15.08 -16.53 49.46
C THR A 592 15.04 -17.52 48.29
N THR A 593 13.88 -17.77 47.74
CA THR A 593 13.68 -18.67 46.59
C THR A 593 13.47 -17.87 45.30
N PRO A 594 14.31 -18.07 44.30
CA PRO A 594 14.14 -17.39 43.03
C PRO A 594 12.75 -17.70 42.42
N LYS A 595 12.10 -16.68 41.91
CA LYS A 595 10.86 -16.83 41.15
C LYS A 595 11.12 -17.61 39.85
N PRO A 596 10.37 -18.64 39.52
CA PRO A 596 10.62 -19.49 38.33
C PRO A 596 10.65 -18.71 37.01
N PHE A 597 9.77 -17.72 36.85
CA PHE A 597 9.75 -16.82 35.71
C PHE A 597 9.09 -15.48 36.07
N ALA A 598 9.31 -14.46 35.25
CA ALA A 598 8.72 -13.14 35.40
C ALA A 598 7.19 -13.18 35.29
N SER A 599 6.48 -12.35 36.05
CA SER A 599 5.03 -12.18 35.89
C SER A 599 4.69 -11.74 34.48
N GLN A 600 3.73 -12.43 33.87
CA GLN A 600 3.28 -12.16 32.51
C GLN A 600 2.00 -11.28 32.52
N PHE A 601 1.34 -11.14 31.35
CA PHE A 601 0.07 -10.41 31.24
C PHE A 601 -1.09 -11.27 31.74
N GLY A 602 -1.37 -11.21 33.02
CA GLY A 602 -2.39 -12.03 33.69
C GLY A 602 -1.86 -13.42 34.09
N THR A 603 -2.77 -14.33 34.41
CA THR A 603 -2.45 -15.70 34.82
C THR A 603 -2.21 -16.55 33.60
N VAL A 604 -1.00 -17.02 33.41
CA VAL A 604 -0.60 -17.88 32.29
C VAL A 604 -0.77 -19.35 32.64
N LYS A 605 -0.96 -20.18 31.61
CA LYS A 605 -1.07 -21.64 31.67
C LYS A 605 -0.08 -22.28 30.69
N ALA A 606 0.11 -23.57 30.78
CA ALA A 606 0.90 -24.33 29.81
C ALA A 606 0.37 -24.09 28.38
N GLY A 607 1.28 -23.85 27.45
CA GLY A 607 0.96 -23.49 26.07
C GLY A 607 0.71 -22.01 25.82
N ASP A 608 0.74 -21.14 26.82
CA ASP A 608 0.75 -19.69 26.65
C ASP A 608 2.17 -19.18 26.29
N ILE A 609 2.26 -18.06 25.59
CA ILE A 609 3.55 -17.48 25.18
C ILE A 609 4.32 -16.95 26.38
N LYS A 610 5.59 -17.33 26.47
CA LYS A 610 6.53 -16.86 27.47
C LYS A 610 7.35 -15.72 26.91
N TYR A 611 7.32 -14.56 27.56
CA TYR A 611 8.08 -13.36 27.17
C TYR A 611 9.34 -13.19 27.99
N LYS A 612 10.36 -12.63 27.35
CA LYS A 612 11.65 -12.34 27.96
C LYS A 612 11.59 -11.09 28.80
N ASP A 613 12.02 -11.22 30.06
CA ASP A 613 12.28 -10.12 30.99
C ASP A 613 13.65 -9.52 30.65
N LEU A 614 13.63 -8.34 30.00
CA LEU A 614 14.85 -7.70 29.51
C LEU A 614 15.62 -6.94 30.62
N ASN A 615 14.89 -6.42 31.59
CA ASN A 615 15.48 -5.63 32.70
C ASN A 615 15.69 -6.49 33.94
N ASN A 616 15.26 -7.74 34.00
CA ASN A 616 15.35 -8.71 35.07
C ASN A 616 14.69 -8.21 36.38
N ASP A 617 13.58 -7.50 36.30
CA ASP A 617 12.84 -7.02 37.47
C ASP A 617 11.74 -7.99 37.95
N GLY A 618 11.55 -9.10 37.24
CA GLY A 618 10.59 -10.17 37.56
C GLY A 618 9.16 -9.88 37.10
N GLN A 619 8.93 -8.91 36.21
CA GLN A 619 7.68 -8.57 35.57
C GLN A 619 7.89 -8.34 34.08
N ILE A 620 6.90 -8.69 33.26
CA ILE A 620 6.85 -8.31 31.85
C ILE A 620 5.94 -7.09 31.72
N ASP A 621 6.55 -5.95 31.36
CA ASP A 621 5.82 -4.69 31.23
C ASP A 621 6.32 -3.81 30.05
N ALA A 622 6.00 -2.52 30.07
CA ALA A 622 6.44 -1.60 29.03
C ALA A 622 7.96 -1.47 28.89
N TYR A 623 8.72 -1.79 29.95
CA TYR A 623 10.18 -1.71 29.93
C TYR A 623 10.85 -2.88 29.20
N ASP A 624 10.12 -3.99 28.95
CA ASP A 624 10.61 -5.13 28.17
C ASP A 624 10.31 -5.04 26.68
N LYS A 625 9.71 -3.92 26.23
CA LYS A 625 9.49 -3.70 24.82
C LYS A 625 10.76 -3.26 24.12
N THR A 626 11.09 -3.96 23.04
CA THR A 626 12.20 -3.62 22.15
C THR A 626 11.72 -3.59 20.69
N TYR A 627 12.58 -3.16 19.76
CA TYR A 627 12.30 -3.20 18.33
C TYR A 627 12.43 -4.64 17.82
N ILE A 628 11.32 -5.25 17.46
CA ILE A 628 11.22 -6.67 17.07
C ILE A 628 10.92 -6.88 15.59
N CYS A 629 10.52 -5.83 14.88
CA CYS A 629 10.09 -5.89 13.49
C CYS A 629 10.62 -4.65 12.76
N ARG A 630 11.19 -4.84 11.58
CA ARG A 630 11.72 -3.74 10.75
C ARG A 630 10.63 -2.90 10.12
N GLY A 631 9.44 -3.46 9.97
CA GLY A 631 8.30 -2.84 9.28
C GLY A 631 8.05 -3.43 7.90
N ASP A 632 7.01 -2.93 7.27
CA ASP A 632 6.43 -3.47 6.05
C ASP A 632 7.07 -2.95 4.75
N VAL A 633 8.02 -2.02 4.85
CA VAL A 633 8.81 -1.58 3.70
C VAL A 633 10.05 -2.45 3.57
N PRO A 634 10.24 -3.18 2.45
CA PRO A 634 11.38 -4.07 2.28
C PRO A 634 12.69 -3.29 2.21
N THR A 635 13.74 -3.85 2.78
CA THR A 635 15.09 -3.28 2.66
C THR A 635 15.73 -3.56 1.31
N MET A 636 15.30 -4.61 0.63
CA MET A 636 15.77 -4.98 -0.69
C MET A 636 14.61 -5.21 -1.64
N VAL A 637 14.69 -4.57 -2.81
CA VAL A 637 13.79 -4.80 -3.94
C VAL A 637 14.63 -5.20 -5.14
N TYR A 638 14.26 -6.27 -5.82
CA TYR A 638 15.00 -6.74 -6.99
C TYR A 638 14.04 -7.21 -8.08
N GLY A 639 14.51 -7.07 -9.31
CA GLY A 639 13.80 -7.56 -10.48
C GLY A 639 14.80 -8.10 -11.49
N PHE A 640 14.42 -9.14 -12.21
CA PHE A 640 15.18 -9.65 -13.33
C PHE A 640 14.26 -10.27 -14.36
N GLY A 641 14.71 -10.27 -15.58
CA GLY A 641 13.94 -10.85 -16.68
C GLY A 641 14.79 -11.07 -17.90
N PHE A 642 14.22 -11.77 -18.85
CA PHE A 642 14.85 -11.99 -20.16
C PHE A 642 13.80 -11.95 -21.27
N THR A 643 14.27 -11.63 -22.46
CA THR A 643 13.54 -11.79 -23.71
C THR A 643 14.38 -12.61 -24.66
N LEU A 644 13.88 -13.77 -25.03
CA LEU A 644 14.48 -14.67 -26.00
C LEU A 644 13.70 -14.57 -27.32
N GLY A 645 14.35 -14.16 -28.37
CA GLY A 645 13.80 -14.11 -29.73
C GLY A 645 14.35 -15.24 -30.61
N TRP A 646 13.47 -15.94 -31.31
CA TRP A 646 13.79 -16.93 -32.32
C TRP A 646 12.94 -16.70 -33.56
N LYS A 647 13.59 -16.20 -34.62
CA LYS A 647 12.88 -15.78 -35.84
C LYS A 647 11.74 -14.85 -35.56
N ASN A 648 10.51 -15.30 -35.78
CA ASN A 648 9.28 -14.54 -35.56
C ASN A 648 8.67 -14.76 -34.17
N LEU A 649 9.21 -15.68 -33.35
CA LEU A 649 8.73 -16.00 -32.00
C LEU A 649 9.58 -15.28 -30.96
N SER A 650 8.94 -14.72 -29.94
CA SER A 650 9.63 -14.18 -28.79
C SER A 650 8.97 -14.66 -27.47
N LEU A 651 9.81 -14.95 -26.49
CA LEU A 651 9.44 -15.27 -25.12
C LEU A 651 10.04 -14.23 -24.20
N GLY A 652 9.21 -13.47 -23.50
CA GLY A 652 9.61 -12.56 -22.44
C GLY A 652 9.16 -13.05 -21.09
N MET A 653 10.04 -12.99 -20.09
CA MET A 653 9.71 -13.28 -18.69
C MET A 653 10.29 -12.19 -17.78
N MET A 654 9.54 -11.77 -16.77
CA MET A 654 9.97 -10.79 -15.79
C MET A 654 9.61 -11.27 -14.39
N PHE A 655 10.59 -11.27 -13.51
CA PHE A 655 10.48 -11.60 -12.10
C PHE A 655 10.69 -10.34 -11.26
N GLN A 656 9.98 -10.27 -10.15
CA GLN A 656 10.15 -9.24 -9.13
C GLN A 656 10.12 -9.88 -7.77
N GLY A 657 10.96 -9.40 -6.86
CA GLY A 657 11.01 -9.87 -5.49
C GLY A 657 11.34 -8.76 -4.51
N THR A 658 11.06 -9.05 -3.25
CA THR A 658 11.42 -8.23 -2.10
C THR A 658 12.07 -9.10 -1.03
N HIS A 659 12.88 -8.49 -0.19
CA HIS A 659 13.51 -9.16 0.94
C HIS A 659 13.49 -8.25 2.17
N ASP A 660 13.43 -8.86 3.37
CA ASP A 660 13.32 -8.16 4.65
C ASP A 660 12.07 -7.24 4.75
N ALA A 661 10.91 -7.74 4.31
CA ALA A 661 9.62 -7.13 4.60
C ALA A 661 8.97 -7.90 5.75
N GLU A 662 8.79 -7.26 6.90
CA GLU A 662 8.28 -7.93 8.10
C GLU A 662 6.99 -7.27 8.58
N ARG A 663 6.09 -8.08 9.15
CA ARG A 663 4.87 -7.61 9.79
C ARG A 663 4.62 -8.36 11.09
N ILE A 664 3.99 -7.66 12.03
CA ILE A 664 3.40 -8.27 13.21
C ILE A 664 1.96 -8.61 12.85
N MET A 665 1.66 -9.91 12.74
CA MET A 665 0.29 -10.36 12.45
C MET A 665 -0.61 -10.08 13.65
N SER A 666 -1.83 -9.61 13.37
CA SER A 666 -2.84 -9.30 14.39
C SER A 666 -4.26 -9.32 13.81
N GLY A 667 -5.26 -9.43 14.67
CA GLY A 667 -6.67 -9.42 14.28
C GLY A 667 -7.38 -10.74 14.53
N SER A 668 -8.72 -10.68 14.60
CA SER A 668 -9.56 -11.76 15.15
C SER A 668 -9.46 -13.11 14.43
N SER A 669 -9.16 -13.15 13.14
CA SER A 669 -9.05 -14.42 12.41
C SER A 669 -7.69 -15.07 12.57
N ILE A 670 -6.62 -14.26 12.68
CA ILE A 670 -5.25 -14.75 12.88
C ILE A 670 -4.92 -14.98 14.36
N GLN A 671 -5.61 -14.29 15.26
CA GLN A 671 -5.58 -14.49 16.69
C GLN A 671 -6.90 -15.14 17.10
N PRO A 672 -6.96 -16.48 17.25
CA PRO A 672 -8.19 -17.23 17.39
C PRO A 672 -9.03 -16.76 18.57
N PHE A 673 -10.33 -16.54 18.35
CA PHE A 673 -11.32 -16.15 19.36
C PHE A 673 -11.01 -14.83 20.10
N ASN A 674 -10.23 -13.93 19.48
CA ASN A 674 -9.93 -12.59 20.04
C ASN A 674 -11.11 -11.62 19.95
N GLY A 675 -12.18 -11.95 19.25
CA GLY A 675 -13.37 -11.10 19.18
C GLY A 675 -14.25 -11.16 20.43
N GLY A 676 -15.12 -10.19 20.64
CA GLY A 676 -16.10 -10.20 21.73
C GLY A 676 -16.95 -11.48 21.71
N GLY A 677 -17.06 -12.17 22.84
CA GLY A 677 -17.73 -13.46 22.92
C GLY A 677 -17.10 -14.59 22.11
N GLY A 678 -15.79 -14.50 21.78
CA GLY A 678 -15.08 -15.47 20.97
C GLY A 678 -15.46 -15.44 19.49
N SER A 679 -15.95 -14.31 18.99
CA SER A 679 -16.32 -14.14 17.58
C SER A 679 -15.11 -14.15 16.66
N GLY A 680 -15.35 -14.33 15.38
CA GLY A 680 -14.35 -14.38 14.31
C GLY A 680 -14.29 -15.76 13.68
N ASN A 681 -13.91 -15.83 12.41
CA ASN A 681 -13.58 -17.09 11.76
C ASN A 681 -12.12 -17.45 12.06
N LEU A 682 -11.68 -18.62 11.68
CA LEU A 682 -10.33 -19.13 11.91
C LEU A 682 -9.68 -19.48 10.57
N TYR A 683 -8.36 -19.40 10.52
CA TYR A 683 -7.59 -19.90 9.38
C TYR A 683 -7.60 -21.44 9.36
N SER A 684 -7.53 -22.03 8.18
CA SER A 684 -7.53 -23.50 7.98
C SER A 684 -6.37 -24.21 8.67
N ASN A 685 -5.26 -23.49 8.95
CA ASN A 685 -4.12 -24.04 9.69
C ASN A 685 -4.31 -24.05 11.22
N ILE A 686 -5.53 -23.91 11.72
CA ILE A 686 -5.84 -23.90 13.17
C ILE A 686 -5.38 -25.19 13.89
N ASP A 687 -5.20 -26.29 13.16
CA ASP A 687 -4.69 -27.54 13.72
C ASP A 687 -3.20 -27.49 14.09
N ASP A 688 -2.44 -26.51 13.56
CA ASP A 688 -1.07 -26.22 14.00
C ASP A 688 -1.08 -25.33 15.24
N ARG A 689 -1.63 -25.87 16.32
CA ARG A 689 -1.73 -25.23 17.65
C ARG A 689 -1.19 -26.10 18.76
N TRP A 690 -0.82 -25.47 19.85
CA TRP A 690 -0.48 -26.18 21.07
C TRP A 690 -1.76 -26.79 21.73
N THR A 691 -1.69 -28.06 22.13
CA THR A 691 -2.73 -28.71 22.91
C THR A 691 -2.10 -29.55 24.03
N GLU A 692 -2.85 -29.90 25.07
CA GLU A 692 -2.35 -30.78 26.15
C GLU A 692 -1.94 -32.16 25.62
N ASP A 693 -2.67 -32.70 24.63
CA ASP A 693 -2.37 -33.99 24.00
C ASP A 693 -1.16 -33.93 23.07
N ASN A 694 -0.86 -32.73 22.52
CA ASN A 694 0.28 -32.49 21.64
C ASN A 694 0.95 -31.15 21.99
N PRO A 695 1.80 -31.16 23.06
CA PRO A 695 2.42 -29.95 23.57
C PRO A 695 3.58 -29.44 22.67
N ASN A 696 3.27 -29.16 21.39
CA ASN A 696 4.24 -28.69 20.39
C ASN A 696 4.69 -27.27 20.70
N GLN A 697 5.96 -27.11 21.10
CA GLN A 697 6.58 -25.81 21.40
C GLN A 697 6.80 -24.93 20.17
N ASN A 698 6.72 -25.50 18.95
CA ASN A 698 6.89 -24.81 17.68
C ASN A 698 5.58 -24.65 16.91
N ALA A 699 4.42 -24.86 17.56
CA ALA A 699 3.12 -24.67 16.95
C ALA A 699 2.94 -23.24 16.46
N PHE A 700 2.19 -23.05 15.38
CA PHE A 700 1.88 -21.71 14.87
C PHE A 700 1.04 -20.90 15.88
N TYR A 701 0.05 -21.54 16.50
CA TYR A 701 -0.83 -20.93 17.50
C TYR A 701 -0.46 -21.42 18.91
N PRO A 702 -0.44 -20.50 19.89
CA PRO A 702 -0.37 -20.88 21.29
C PRO A 702 -1.66 -21.61 21.72
N ARG A 703 -1.77 -21.99 22.99
CA ARG A 703 -2.98 -22.54 23.59
C ARG A 703 -4.21 -21.67 23.28
N LEU A 704 -5.27 -22.28 22.81
CA LEU A 704 -6.51 -21.57 22.51
C LEU A 704 -7.24 -21.14 23.79
N SER A 705 -7.82 -19.96 23.78
CA SER A 705 -8.64 -19.37 24.82
C SER A 705 -9.82 -18.63 24.20
N TYR A 706 -10.98 -18.58 24.86
CA TYR A 706 -12.22 -18.10 24.26
C TYR A 706 -12.64 -16.73 24.77
N GLY A 707 -12.38 -15.67 23.98
CA GLY A 707 -12.74 -14.29 24.27
C GLY A 707 -11.54 -13.40 24.49
N ALA A 708 -11.68 -12.12 24.14
CA ALA A 708 -10.60 -11.11 24.22
C ALA A 708 -10.14 -10.85 25.67
N GLU A 709 -11.06 -10.99 26.62
CA GLU A 709 -10.82 -10.62 28.02
C GLU A 709 -10.22 -11.77 28.86
N THR A 710 -9.93 -12.91 28.26
CA THR A 710 -9.29 -14.02 28.99
C THR A 710 -7.82 -13.72 29.26
N SER A 711 -7.31 -14.16 30.41
CA SER A 711 -5.88 -13.96 30.78
C SER A 711 -4.94 -14.48 29.70
N SER A 712 -5.24 -15.64 29.11
CA SER A 712 -4.41 -16.21 28.06
C SER A 712 -4.40 -15.35 26.78
N ASN A 713 -5.56 -14.87 26.33
CA ASN A 713 -5.59 -14.03 25.13
C ASN A 713 -4.97 -12.65 25.38
N ILE A 714 -5.13 -12.08 26.56
CA ILE A 714 -4.41 -10.85 26.95
C ILE A 714 -2.91 -11.08 26.86
N ASN A 715 -2.39 -12.23 27.29
CA ASN A 715 -0.99 -12.58 27.18
C ASN A 715 -0.58 -12.92 25.74
N ASN A 716 -1.27 -13.87 25.12
CA ASN A 716 -0.86 -14.48 23.83
C ASN A 716 -0.94 -13.51 22.64
N PHE A 717 -1.73 -12.45 22.74
CA PHE A 717 -1.91 -11.52 21.63
C PHE A 717 -1.14 -10.20 21.77
N GLN A 718 -0.17 -10.15 22.68
CA GLN A 718 0.77 -9.03 22.73
C GLN A 718 1.60 -8.97 21.42
N PRO A 719 1.88 -7.77 20.92
CA PRO A 719 2.84 -7.60 19.83
C PRO A 719 4.17 -8.21 20.21
N SER A 720 4.59 -9.26 19.53
CA SER A 720 5.79 -10.01 19.91
C SER A 720 6.43 -10.69 18.71
N THR A 721 7.64 -11.18 18.91
CA THR A 721 8.36 -11.96 17.89
C THR A 721 7.61 -13.25 17.50
N TRP A 722 6.69 -13.75 18.34
CA TRP A 722 5.82 -14.86 18.00
C TRP A 722 4.98 -14.57 16.76
N TRP A 723 4.49 -13.34 16.62
CA TRP A 723 3.60 -12.93 15.54
C TRP A 723 4.32 -12.23 14.38
N VAL A 724 5.64 -11.98 14.49
CA VAL A 724 6.42 -11.44 13.37
C VAL A 724 6.56 -12.49 12.27
N ARG A 725 6.25 -12.10 11.04
CA ARG A 725 6.44 -12.96 9.85
C ARG A 725 7.18 -12.19 8.77
N ASP A 726 8.01 -12.92 8.04
CA ASP A 726 8.71 -12.45 6.84
C ASP A 726 7.80 -12.60 5.62
N PHE A 727 7.54 -11.49 4.95
CA PHE A 727 6.73 -11.37 3.73
C PHE A 727 7.59 -11.29 2.47
N SER A 728 8.86 -11.65 2.55
CA SER A 728 9.74 -11.74 1.39
C SER A 728 9.19 -12.68 0.34
N PHE A 729 9.30 -12.29 -0.92
CA PHE A 729 8.81 -13.10 -2.04
C PHE A 729 9.61 -12.90 -3.32
N LEU A 730 9.50 -13.86 -4.24
CA LEU A 730 9.84 -13.76 -5.64
C LEU A 730 8.63 -14.15 -6.49
N ARG A 731 8.24 -13.29 -7.43
CA ARG A 731 7.06 -13.47 -8.28
C ARG A 731 7.41 -13.41 -9.76
N LEU A 732 6.86 -14.32 -10.54
CA LEU A 732 6.79 -14.19 -11.98
C LEU A 732 5.69 -13.19 -12.33
N LYS A 733 6.12 -11.92 -12.51
CA LYS A 733 5.20 -10.76 -12.74
C LYS A 733 4.58 -10.82 -14.13
N THR A 734 5.38 -11.09 -15.14
CA THR A 734 4.88 -11.22 -16.52
C THR A 734 5.59 -12.34 -17.26
N MET A 735 4.84 -13.06 -18.07
CA MET A 735 5.33 -13.97 -19.10
C MET A 735 4.53 -13.70 -20.35
N GLN A 736 5.22 -13.46 -21.45
CA GLN A 736 4.60 -13.21 -22.76
C GLN A 736 5.27 -14.05 -23.83
N ILE A 737 4.45 -14.73 -24.62
CA ILE A 737 4.84 -15.38 -25.86
C ILE A 737 4.20 -14.58 -26.99
N SER A 738 4.99 -14.10 -27.94
CA SER A 738 4.54 -13.31 -29.07
C SER A 738 5.04 -13.88 -30.38
N TYR A 739 4.17 -13.96 -31.35
CA TYR A 739 4.49 -14.43 -32.70
C TYR A 739 4.14 -13.36 -33.74
N ASN A 740 5.14 -12.88 -34.46
CA ASN A 740 4.97 -11.97 -35.59
C ASN A 740 4.59 -12.79 -36.80
N LEU A 741 3.47 -12.46 -37.44
CA LEU A 741 3.01 -13.17 -38.64
C LEU A 741 3.97 -12.93 -39.79
N PRO A 742 4.20 -13.95 -40.69
CA PRO A 742 5.04 -13.80 -41.86
C PRO A 742 4.59 -12.64 -42.75
N LYS A 743 5.56 -11.87 -43.25
CA LYS A 743 5.26 -10.68 -44.09
C LYS A 743 4.40 -11.00 -45.31
N ASP A 744 4.55 -12.15 -45.89
CA ASP A 744 3.76 -12.60 -47.06
C ASP A 744 2.27 -12.73 -46.74
N TRP A 745 1.93 -13.12 -45.54
CA TRP A 745 0.53 -13.21 -45.07
C TRP A 745 -0.02 -11.82 -44.78
N VAL A 746 0.76 -11.01 -44.07
CA VAL A 746 0.41 -9.67 -43.62
C VAL A 746 0.18 -8.74 -44.82
N ASN A 747 1.03 -8.80 -45.84
CA ASN A 747 0.93 -8.00 -47.06
C ASN A 747 -0.31 -8.31 -47.88
N LYS A 748 -0.80 -9.57 -47.86
CA LYS A 748 -2.03 -9.95 -48.58
C LYS A 748 -3.27 -9.27 -48.07
N VAL A 749 -3.28 -8.88 -46.78
CA VAL A 749 -4.38 -8.15 -46.11
C VAL A 749 -4.08 -6.66 -45.95
N ARG A 750 -3.07 -6.14 -46.65
CA ARG A 750 -2.65 -4.72 -46.68
C ARG A 750 -2.23 -4.17 -45.29
N LEU A 751 -1.72 -5.04 -44.42
CA LEU A 751 -1.14 -4.63 -43.16
C LEU A 751 0.40 -4.51 -43.32
N LYS A 752 1.01 -3.62 -42.53
CA LYS A 752 2.48 -3.53 -42.43
C LYS A 752 3.06 -4.53 -41.46
N ASN A 753 2.32 -4.80 -40.36
CA ASN A 753 2.72 -5.80 -39.37
C ASN A 753 1.48 -6.39 -38.68
N ALA A 754 1.57 -7.64 -38.27
CA ALA A 754 0.59 -8.29 -37.43
C ALA A 754 1.28 -9.24 -36.44
N ALA A 755 0.89 -9.22 -35.19
CA ALA A 755 1.40 -10.09 -34.15
C ALA A 755 0.27 -10.64 -33.29
N VAL A 756 0.38 -11.87 -32.88
CA VAL A 756 -0.47 -12.53 -31.88
C VAL A 756 0.36 -12.78 -30.63
N TYR A 757 -0.19 -12.53 -29.47
CA TYR A 757 0.51 -12.81 -28.21
C TYR A 757 -0.41 -13.44 -27.17
N VAL A 758 0.19 -14.21 -26.30
CA VAL A 758 -0.38 -14.72 -25.06
C VAL A 758 0.43 -14.18 -23.90
N MET A 759 -0.22 -13.62 -22.93
CA MET A 759 0.44 -13.01 -21.77
C MET A 759 -0.21 -13.49 -20.48
N GLY A 760 0.63 -13.78 -19.50
CA GLY A 760 0.21 -14.01 -18.12
C GLY A 760 0.86 -13.00 -17.19
N THR A 761 0.13 -12.56 -16.17
CA THR A 761 0.64 -11.68 -15.12
C THR A 761 0.44 -12.30 -13.75
N ASN A 762 1.40 -12.11 -12.83
CA ASN A 762 1.40 -12.65 -11.47
C ASN A 762 1.17 -14.18 -11.44
N LEU A 763 1.85 -14.92 -12.31
CA LEU A 763 1.56 -16.33 -12.57
C LEU A 763 1.84 -17.25 -11.38
N PHE A 764 2.94 -17.00 -10.68
CA PHE A 764 3.24 -17.70 -9.43
C PHE A 764 4.11 -16.85 -8.50
N THR A 765 4.05 -17.18 -7.21
CA THR A 765 4.81 -16.49 -6.14
C THR A 765 5.51 -17.53 -5.28
N LEU A 766 6.82 -17.36 -5.10
CA LEU A 766 7.64 -18.10 -4.15
C LEU A 766 7.79 -17.24 -2.90
N SER A 767 7.32 -17.72 -1.75
CA SER A 767 7.45 -17.08 -0.45
C SER A 767 7.42 -18.15 0.65
N LYS A 768 8.08 -17.89 1.76
CA LYS A 768 7.93 -18.68 2.98
C LYS A 768 6.55 -18.44 3.64
N PHE A 769 6.01 -17.24 3.46
CA PHE A 769 4.68 -16.90 3.96
C PHE A 769 3.58 -17.57 3.12
N LYS A 770 2.63 -18.27 3.79
CA LYS A 770 1.64 -19.13 3.11
C LYS A 770 0.18 -18.80 3.36
N LEU A 771 -0.15 -17.87 4.27
CA LEU A 771 -1.56 -17.62 4.64
C LEU A 771 -2.30 -16.80 3.59
N TRP A 772 -1.68 -15.75 3.05
CA TRP A 772 -2.22 -14.93 1.96
C TRP A 772 -1.12 -14.44 1.02
N ASP A 773 -1.46 -13.63 0.03
CA ASP A 773 -0.48 -13.07 -0.90
C ASP A 773 0.49 -12.13 -0.16
N PRO A 774 1.81 -12.40 -0.16
CA PRO A 774 2.79 -11.62 0.61
C PRO A 774 2.91 -10.16 0.18
N GLU A 775 2.41 -9.77 -0.99
CA GLU A 775 2.42 -8.40 -1.48
C GLU A 775 1.22 -7.57 -0.92
N LEU A 776 0.28 -8.20 -0.21
CA LEU A 776 -0.84 -7.49 0.40
C LEU A 776 -0.41 -6.72 1.65
N ASN A 777 -0.85 -5.45 1.71
CA ASN A 777 -0.62 -4.62 2.89
C ASN A 777 -1.70 -4.84 3.95
N THR A 778 -1.62 -5.96 4.66
CA THR A 778 -2.57 -6.34 5.71
C THR A 778 -1.89 -7.17 6.79
N ASP A 779 -2.31 -7.00 8.04
CA ASP A 779 -1.79 -7.74 9.19
C ASP A 779 -2.60 -9.01 9.47
N ASN A 780 -3.79 -9.16 8.84
CA ASN A 780 -4.72 -10.28 9.05
C ASN A 780 -5.27 -10.90 7.76
N GLY A 781 -4.75 -10.53 6.58
CA GLY A 781 -5.25 -11.05 5.30
C GLY A 781 -6.58 -10.45 4.82
N ALA A 782 -7.22 -9.57 5.58
CA ALA A 782 -8.50 -8.96 5.22
C ALA A 782 -8.32 -7.84 4.17
N SER A 783 -8.01 -8.22 2.96
CA SER A 783 -7.85 -7.31 1.81
C SER A 783 -8.17 -8.04 0.51
N TYR A 784 -8.68 -7.30 -0.47
CA TYR A 784 -8.93 -7.86 -1.81
C TYR A 784 -7.60 -8.33 -2.41
N PRO A 785 -7.45 -9.63 -2.73
CA PRO A 785 -6.17 -10.17 -3.17
C PRO A 785 -5.72 -9.62 -4.52
N ASN A 786 -4.41 -9.65 -4.76
CA ASN A 786 -3.86 -9.44 -6.09
C ASN A 786 -4.42 -10.47 -7.08
N THR A 787 -4.40 -10.12 -8.37
CA THR A 787 -4.95 -10.99 -9.40
C THR A 787 -3.87 -11.54 -10.33
N THR A 788 -4.03 -12.80 -10.70
CA THR A 788 -3.39 -13.44 -11.85
C THR A 788 -4.26 -13.20 -13.07
N SER A 789 -3.67 -12.73 -14.17
CA SER A 789 -4.39 -12.53 -15.42
C SER A 789 -3.79 -13.39 -16.53
N TYR A 790 -4.65 -13.91 -17.40
CA TYR A 790 -4.29 -14.56 -18.65
C TYR A 790 -4.92 -13.78 -19.78
N SER A 791 -4.13 -13.33 -20.74
CA SER A 791 -4.60 -12.50 -21.83
C SER A 791 -4.15 -13.05 -23.16
N VAL A 792 -5.03 -12.98 -24.15
CA VAL A 792 -4.71 -13.23 -25.55
C VAL A 792 -4.97 -11.94 -26.31
N GLY A 793 -4.05 -11.54 -27.16
CA GLY A 793 -4.18 -10.28 -27.88
C GLY A 793 -3.58 -10.34 -29.28
N VAL A 794 -4.02 -9.38 -30.09
CA VAL A 794 -3.54 -9.18 -31.46
C VAL A 794 -3.15 -7.71 -31.64
N ASN A 795 -2.06 -7.49 -32.35
CA ASN A 795 -1.60 -6.14 -32.73
C ASN A 795 -1.53 -6.07 -34.25
N PHE A 796 -2.14 -5.03 -34.83
CA PHE A 796 -2.11 -4.75 -36.27
C PHE A 796 -1.50 -3.38 -36.52
N THR A 797 -0.69 -3.26 -37.57
CA THR A 797 -0.18 -1.99 -38.08
C THR A 797 -0.54 -1.88 -39.56
N PHE A 798 -1.24 -0.80 -39.90
CA PHE A 798 -1.71 -0.50 -41.26
C PHE A 798 -0.72 0.37 -42.03
#